data_66bf2b8061866d0532d8691277a74cf6
#
_entry.id   66bf2b8061866d0532d8691277a74cf6
#
_cell.length_a   1.000
_cell.length_b   1.000
_cell.length_c   1.000
_cell.angle_alpha   90.00
_cell.angle_beta   90.00
_cell.angle_gamma   90.00
#
_symmetry.space_group_name_H-M   'P 1'
#
loop_
_entity.id
_entity.type
_entity.pdbx_description
1 polymer ?
#
loop_
_entity_poly.entity_id
_entity_poly.type
_entity_poly.pdbx_seq_one_letter_code
_entity_poly.pdbx_strand_id
1 'polypeptide(L)'
;MNLPKLLFGVATADHQAEAFDPNIPDFRDEWERLTGQTLRGKGTDFWNRYPEDIGLARDLGCKIFRFSIAWSRVEPAPGQFDTSALGHYRQVASAIREAGMLPLVTLHHFTWPVHVQERGGMIAQHFPTWYHAYVAQVVEAIGDLVPYWITFNEPNLLVYGYVKPWWQETYFVPPGGGPELTLSIQLDRAAQLIRNIFVGHRLARETIRQKNPAAKVGANPFVLGLPSALQWFIDFLATRTRSKKQFEQRSKLVAEPPVPPPTSVDLVIAQFAPTQERAAKVAFSKSYDESTLRLVVKKGSAFTQLADLNGHRVGYVRGSVADRTLARLAPNSLPRPFATHHNGLEALEAGWIDGFIADEVRIAHVGLSASLEMLDDALEQNKCSVAVARGNPDLLNLINAVVAGDLPPGAPVHGRSLDAIRHRGHLRVGVTFDPNADSLPDRLKKEIQLAEQVGERIFGRTGCVQFELLRMDQRVTSLRSWLHFFEPVLRVGSVLGTILNSNWFHLGMAGKLPELFCPKECAGQQDFVGLDYYWGIDNFELHRVHQLIDASMSRFDDAPVDSSGLLRALSRLHRWFPDKEILIIENGCIEQADNLTREEYLRAHIREVTRARAAGIPVAGYICWSITSNREWGLDFGPASDFGLYHVDLDDDPELKRVPTASAELYKKVIQEESGGSEE
;
A
#
# COMPACT_ATOMS: atom_id res chain seq x y z
N MET A 1 -34.13 -20.27 -13.82
CA MET A 1 -34.37 -18.92 -13.26
C MET A 1 -34.04 -17.94 -14.35
N ASN A 2 -34.94 -16.99 -14.64
CA ASN A 2 -34.60 -15.92 -15.58
C ASN A 2 -33.61 -14.99 -14.91
N LEU A 3 -32.36 -15.04 -15.33
CA LEU A 3 -31.33 -14.10 -14.88
C LEU A 3 -31.66 -12.69 -15.42
N PRO A 4 -31.41 -11.61 -14.66
CA PRO A 4 -31.56 -10.24 -15.15
C PRO A 4 -30.69 -10.00 -16.40
N LYS A 5 -31.06 -9.03 -17.24
CA LYS A 5 -30.23 -8.66 -18.40
C LYS A 5 -28.83 -8.32 -17.96
N LEU A 6 -27.81 -8.74 -18.73
CA LEU A 6 -26.41 -8.42 -18.46
C LEU A 6 -26.16 -6.92 -18.66
N LEU A 7 -25.57 -6.28 -17.66
CA LEU A 7 -25.20 -4.87 -17.76
C LEU A 7 -23.80 -4.77 -18.40
N PHE A 8 -23.76 -4.32 -19.64
CA PHE A 8 -22.49 -3.95 -20.28
C PHE A 8 -22.08 -2.53 -19.87
N GLY A 9 -20.79 -2.35 -19.67
CA GLY A 9 -20.23 -1.06 -19.26
C GLY A 9 -18.78 -0.86 -19.64
N VAL A 10 -18.28 0.30 -19.27
CA VAL A 10 -16.89 0.72 -19.46
C VAL A 10 -16.36 1.34 -18.17
N ALA A 11 -15.05 1.41 -18.04
CA ALA A 11 -14.36 1.94 -16.86
C ALA A 11 -13.34 3.00 -17.23
N THR A 12 -13.07 3.86 -16.23
CA THR A 12 -11.90 4.75 -16.15
C THR A 12 -11.47 4.90 -14.69
N ALA A 13 -10.29 5.45 -14.43
CA ALA A 13 -9.80 5.70 -13.09
C ALA A 13 -9.16 7.10 -12.96
N ASP A 14 -9.24 7.65 -11.73
CA ASP A 14 -8.77 9.01 -11.41
C ASP A 14 -7.32 9.25 -11.84
N HIS A 15 -6.36 8.54 -11.26
CA HIS A 15 -4.94 8.76 -11.53
C HIS A 15 -4.56 8.52 -12.99
N GLN A 16 -5.19 7.53 -13.64
CA GLN A 16 -4.85 7.15 -15.01
C GLN A 16 -5.47 8.06 -16.08
N ALA A 17 -6.56 8.75 -15.77
CA ALA A 17 -7.32 9.54 -16.73
C ALA A 17 -7.46 11.04 -16.39
N GLU A 18 -7.45 11.42 -15.10
CA GLU A 18 -7.52 12.82 -14.69
C GLU A 18 -6.14 13.49 -14.79
N ALA A 19 -6.13 14.75 -15.18
CA ALA A 19 -4.92 15.56 -15.25
C ALA A 19 -4.24 15.71 -13.87
N PHE A 20 -2.92 15.67 -13.86
CA PHE A 20 -2.09 15.98 -12.70
C PHE A 20 -2.30 17.43 -12.25
N ASP A 21 -2.49 17.62 -10.94
CA ASP A 21 -2.50 18.94 -10.31
C ASP A 21 -1.34 19.03 -9.30
N PRO A 22 -0.34 19.89 -9.53
CA PRO A 22 0.82 20.00 -8.66
C PRO A 22 0.49 20.50 -7.24
N ASN A 23 -0.68 21.12 -7.04
CA ASN A 23 -1.11 21.61 -5.72
C ASN A 23 -1.70 20.52 -4.83
N ILE A 24 -2.20 19.45 -5.44
CA ILE A 24 -2.89 18.34 -4.76
C ILE A 24 -2.39 17.00 -5.27
N PRO A 25 -1.08 16.71 -5.28
CA PRO A 25 -0.56 15.44 -5.73
C PRO A 25 -1.09 14.32 -4.83
N ASP A 26 -1.36 13.16 -5.43
CA ASP A 26 -1.54 11.96 -4.66
C ASP A 26 -0.19 11.27 -4.37
N PHE A 27 -0.21 10.24 -3.53
CA PHE A 27 1.02 9.55 -3.17
C PHE A 27 1.62 8.75 -4.35
N ARG A 28 0.81 8.37 -5.34
CA ARG A 28 1.28 7.71 -6.56
C ARG A 28 2.12 8.65 -7.42
N ASP A 29 1.73 9.91 -7.55
CA ASP A 29 2.54 10.94 -8.22
C ASP A 29 3.93 11.06 -7.58
N GLU A 30 4.00 11.01 -6.24
CA GLU A 30 5.30 11.01 -5.55
C GLU A 30 6.09 9.71 -5.79
N TRP A 31 5.42 8.57 -5.78
CA TRP A 31 6.04 7.28 -6.05
C TRP A 31 6.64 7.19 -7.46
N GLU A 32 5.91 7.63 -8.47
CA GLU A 32 6.36 7.64 -9.87
C GLU A 32 7.61 8.50 -10.05
N ARG A 33 7.66 9.67 -9.40
CA ARG A 33 8.87 10.50 -9.37
C ARG A 33 10.03 9.81 -8.66
N LEU A 34 9.77 9.19 -7.50
CA LEU A 34 10.79 8.50 -6.69
C LEU A 34 11.42 7.31 -7.43
N THR A 35 10.65 6.64 -8.24
CA THR A 35 11.08 5.43 -8.96
C THR A 35 11.48 5.71 -10.40
N GLY A 36 11.43 6.98 -10.85
CA GLY A 36 11.75 7.37 -12.23
C GLY A 36 10.74 6.84 -13.27
N GLN A 37 9.52 6.54 -12.84
CA GLN A 37 8.44 6.11 -13.72
C GLN A 37 7.85 7.31 -14.48
N THR A 38 7.18 7.02 -15.61
CA THR A 38 6.49 8.05 -16.39
C THR A 38 5.33 8.64 -15.61
N LEU A 39 5.28 9.97 -15.53
CA LEU A 39 4.22 10.69 -14.83
C LEU A 39 2.93 10.72 -15.64
N ARG A 40 1.76 10.72 -14.96
CA ARG A 40 0.45 10.74 -15.62
C ARG A 40 0.18 11.95 -16.53
N GLY A 41 0.85 13.07 -16.35
CA GLY A 41 0.68 14.27 -17.17
C GLY A 41 -0.75 14.79 -17.18
N LYS A 42 -1.31 15.02 -18.37
CA LYS A 42 -2.72 15.41 -18.54
C LYS A 42 -3.68 14.20 -18.45
N GLY A 43 -3.18 12.98 -18.56
CA GLY A 43 -4.04 11.83 -18.81
C GLY A 43 -4.90 12.04 -20.04
N THR A 44 -6.13 11.57 -20.03
CA THR A 44 -7.15 11.90 -21.05
C THR A 44 -7.96 13.15 -20.68
N ASP A 45 -7.58 13.85 -19.64
CA ASP A 45 -8.26 15.02 -19.08
C ASP A 45 -9.73 14.72 -18.71
N PHE A 46 -9.98 13.54 -18.15
CA PHE A 46 -11.32 13.10 -17.76
C PHE A 46 -12.01 14.11 -16.83
N TRP A 47 -11.26 14.75 -15.95
CA TRP A 47 -11.78 15.80 -15.06
C TRP A 47 -12.60 16.86 -15.82
N ASN A 48 -12.11 17.34 -16.96
CA ASN A 48 -12.81 18.35 -17.76
C ASN A 48 -13.68 17.74 -18.87
N ARG A 49 -13.31 16.58 -19.39
CA ARG A 49 -13.91 15.98 -20.59
C ARG A 49 -14.82 14.78 -20.29
N TYR A 50 -15.21 14.56 -19.04
CA TYR A 50 -16.14 13.47 -18.68
C TYR A 50 -17.47 13.50 -19.48
N PRO A 51 -18.06 14.63 -19.91
CA PRO A 51 -19.28 14.61 -20.73
C PRO A 51 -19.09 13.93 -22.09
N GLU A 52 -17.89 14.09 -22.70
CA GLU A 52 -17.52 13.45 -23.96
C GLU A 52 -17.42 11.94 -23.76
N ASP A 53 -16.63 11.49 -22.78
CA ASP A 53 -16.41 10.07 -22.51
C ASP A 53 -17.70 9.35 -22.09
N ILE A 54 -18.56 10.00 -21.32
CA ILE A 54 -19.91 9.50 -21.00
C ILE A 54 -20.78 9.39 -22.26
N GLY A 55 -20.68 10.38 -23.17
CA GLY A 55 -21.36 10.36 -24.47
C GLY A 55 -20.93 9.14 -25.31
N LEU A 56 -19.61 8.86 -25.39
CA LEU A 56 -19.09 7.70 -26.11
C LEU A 56 -19.62 6.38 -25.52
N ALA A 57 -19.62 6.25 -24.19
CA ALA A 57 -20.17 5.06 -23.53
C ALA A 57 -21.67 4.84 -23.81
N ARG A 58 -22.45 5.91 -23.78
CA ARG A 58 -23.89 5.88 -24.18
C ARG A 58 -24.04 5.41 -25.63
N ASP A 59 -23.24 5.92 -26.54
CA ASP A 59 -23.30 5.62 -27.98
C ASP A 59 -22.82 4.19 -28.31
N LEU A 60 -22.02 3.59 -27.46
CA LEU A 60 -21.74 2.15 -27.44
C LEU A 60 -22.93 1.31 -26.98
N GLY A 61 -23.89 1.89 -26.28
CA GLY A 61 -25.03 1.20 -25.69
C GLY A 61 -24.85 0.73 -24.26
N CYS A 62 -23.79 1.18 -23.58
CA CYS A 62 -23.49 0.83 -22.20
C CYS A 62 -24.63 1.17 -21.23
N LYS A 63 -24.78 0.40 -20.16
CA LYS A 63 -25.78 0.57 -19.10
C LYS A 63 -25.16 0.88 -17.73
N ILE A 64 -23.85 0.75 -17.62
CA ILE A 64 -23.09 1.07 -16.41
C ILE A 64 -21.78 1.77 -16.80
N PHE A 65 -21.41 2.80 -16.08
CA PHE A 65 -20.17 3.53 -16.26
C PHE A 65 -19.42 3.56 -14.93
N ARG A 66 -18.20 3.03 -14.90
CA ARG A 66 -17.35 3.03 -13.73
C ARG A 66 -16.33 4.15 -13.77
N PHE A 67 -16.19 4.87 -12.65
CA PHE A 67 -15.14 5.84 -12.44
C PHE A 67 -14.68 5.81 -10.97
N SER A 68 -13.52 6.35 -10.67
CA SER A 68 -13.03 6.45 -9.29
C SER A 68 -12.99 7.90 -8.80
N ILE A 69 -12.91 8.05 -7.48
CA ILE A 69 -12.83 9.33 -6.80
C ILE A 69 -11.39 9.56 -6.32
N ALA A 70 -10.73 10.59 -6.80
CA ALA A 70 -9.41 10.99 -6.32
C ALA A 70 -9.51 11.50 -4.87
N TRP A 71 -9.12 10.66 -3.91
CA TRP A 71 -9.14 11.03 -2.49
C TRP A 71 -8.33 12.29 -2.21
N SER A 72 -7.18 12.50 -2.89
CA SER A 72 -6.37 13.70 -2.75
C SER A 72 -7.11 15.00 -3.15
N ARG A 73 -8.00 14.95 -4.15
CA ARG A 73 -8.83 16.10 -4.52
C ARG A 73 -9.91 16.38 -3.47
N VAL A 74 -10.49 15.33 -2.90
CA VAL A 74 -11.54 15.45 -1.88
C VAL A 74 -10.99 15.89 -0.54
N GLU A 75 -9.80 15.42 -0.14
CA GLU A 75 -9.13 15.74 1.13
C GLU A 75 -7.69 16.20 0.87
N PRO A 76 -7.49 17.43 0.37
CA PRO A 76 -6.16 17.97 0.06
C PRO A 76 -5.26 18.15 1.29
N ALA A 77 -5.84 18.32 2.46
CA ALA A 77 -5.15 18.39 3.75
C ALA A 77 -5.93 17.63 4.84
N PRO A 78 -5.28 17.18 5.92
CA PRO A 78 -5.91 16.36 6.95
C PRO A 78 -7.20 16.96 7.51
N GLY A 79 -8.34 16.29 7.28
CA GLY A 79 -9.66 16.72 7.76
C GLY A 79 -10.25 17.94 7.06
N GLN A 80 -9.62 18.43 6.01
CA GLN A 80 -10.12 19.53 5.18
C GLN A 80 -10.67 18.95 3.87
N PHE A 81 -11.99 19.01 3.72
CA PHE A 81 -12.67 18.43 2.57
C PHE A 81 -13.06 19.54 1.58
N ASP A 82 -12.70 19.33 0.31
CA ASP A 82 -13.02 20.28 -0.79
C ASP A 82 -14.45 20.02 -1.32
N THR A 83 -15.35 20.94 -0.97
CA THR A 83 -16.75 20.88 -1.43
C THR A 83 -16.88 21.11 -2.93
N SER A 84 -15.93 21.80 -3.57
CA SER A 84 -15.90 22.02 -5.02
C SER A 84 -15.60 20.69 -5.74
N ALA A 85 -14.59 19.93 -5.29
CA ALA A 85 -14.28 18.62 -5.82
C ALA A 85 -15.43 17.64 -5.63
N LEU A 86 -16.07 17.63 -4.46
CA LEU A 86 -17.28 16.83 -4.21
C LEU A 86 -18.44 17.22 -5.13
N GLY A 87 -18.66 18.53 -5.35
CA GLY A 87 -19.64 19.05 -6.28
C GLY A 87 -19.36 18.63 -7.72
N HIS A 88 -18.11 18.60 -8.13
CA HIS A 88 -17.68 18.12 -9.44
C HIS A 88 -18.00 16.62 -9.64
N TYR A 89 -17.62 15.76 -8.70
CA TYR A 89 -17.97 14.33 -8.78
C TYR A 89 -19.49 14.10 -8.77
N ARG A 90 -20.27 14.97 -8.12
CA ARG A 90 -21.73 14.93 -8.23
C ARG A 90 -22.18 15.23 -9.66
N GLN A 91 -21.57 16.20 -10.35
CA GLN A 91 -21.87 16.50 -11.76
C GLN A 91 -21.54 15.29 -12.65
N VAL A 92 -20.39 14.62 -12.45
CA VAL A 92 -20.03 13.40 -13.17
C VAL A 92 -21.08 12.31 -12.97
N ALA A 93 -21.45 12.01 -11.72
CA ALA A 93 -22.47 11.00 -11.42
C ALA A 93 -23.85 11.35 -12.01
N SER A 94 -24.24 12.64 -11.99
CA SER A 94 -25.48 13.12 -12.60
C SER A 94 -25.48 12.94 -14.13
N ALA A 95 -24.38 13.32 -14.80
CA ALA A 95 -24.24 13.15 -16.25
C ALA A 95 -24.33 11.69 -16.69
N ILE A 96 -23.76 10.74 -15.91
CA ILE A 96 -23.91 9.31 -16.17
C ILE A 96 -25.39 8.89 -16.05
N ARG A 97 -26.10 9.37 -15.04
CA ARG A 97 -27.55 9.09 -14.86
C ARG A 97 -28.39 9.68 -15.99
N GLU A 98 -28.10 10.91 -16.37
CA GLU A 98 -28.78 11.62 -17.49
C GLU A 98 -28.54 10.92 -18.82
N ALA A 99 -27.38 10.31 -19.02
CA ALA A 99 -27.07 9.47 -20.18
C ALA A 99 -27.78 8.08 -20.16
N GLY A 100 -28.58 7.80 -19.13
CA GLY A 100 -29.34 6.53 -19.00
C GLY A 100 -28.48 5.36 -18.51
N MET A 101 -27.36 5.63 -17.88
CA MET A 101 -26.47 4.63 -17.31
C MET A 101 -26.48 4.65 -15.78
N LEU A 102 -25.99 3.55 -15.18
CA LEU A 102 -25.77 3.43 -13.73
C LEU A 102 -24.32 3.84 -13.40
N PRO A 103 -24.10 4.82 -12.54
CA PRO A 103 -22.75 5.07 -12.03
C PRO A 103 -22.32 3.93 -11.09
N LEU A 104 -21.11 3.42 -11.31
CA LEU A 104 -20.38 2.54 -10.41
C LEU A 104 -19.15 3.31 -9.93
N VAL A 105 -19.06 3.56 -8.64
CA VAL A 105 -18.02 4.41 -8.07
C VAL A 105 -17.00 3.58 -7.32
N THR A 106 -15.71 3.78 -7.64
CA THR A 106 -14.58 3.23 -6.91
C THR A 106 -14.03 4.27 -5.95
N LEU A 107 -14.01 3.97 -4.64
CA LEU A 107 -13.58 4.88 -3.59
C LEU A 107 -12.06 4.92 -3.42
N HIS A 108 -11.36 3.84 -3.74
CA HIS A 108 -9.90 3.74 -3.63
C HIS A 108 -9.36 2.96 -4.82
N HIS A 109 -8.66 3.64 -5.72
CA HIS A 109 -8.05 3.05 -6.92
C HIS A 109 -6.53 3.25 -6.90
N PHE A 110 -5.84 2.58 -5.95
CA PHE A 110 -4.39 2.63 -5.73
C PHE A 110 -3.82 3.98 -5.28
N THR A 111 -4.65 4.99 -5.10
CA THR A 111 -4.21 6.36 -4.79
C THR A 111 -4.77 6.84 -3.46
N TRP A 112 -4.00 7.66 -2.76
CA TRP A 112 -4.39 8.33 -1.53
C TRP A 112 -3.59 9.63 -1.34
N PRO A 113 -4.07 10.60 -0.54
CA PRO A 113 -3.35 11.84 -0.31
C PRO A 113 -1.96 11.62 0.29
N VAL A 114 -1.01 12.46 -0.08
CA VAL A 114 0.35 12.44 0.46
C VAL A 114 0.34 12.50 2.00
N HIS A 115 -0.50 13.33 2.59
CA HIS A 115 -0.62 13.42 4.06
C HIS A 115 -1.09 12.13 4.75
N VAL A 116 -1.83 11.25 4.05
CA VAL A 116 -2.20 9.93 4.56
C VAL A 116 -0.96 9.03 4.61
N GLN A 117 -0.12 9.08 3.56
CA GLN A 117 1.14 8.34 3.55
C GLN A 117 2.12 8.83 4.62
N GLU A 118 2.22 10.12 4.83
CA GLU A 118 3.06 10.74 5.87
C GLU A 118 2.69 10.26 7.27
N ARG A 119 1.42 9.95 7.51
CA ARG A 119 0.90 9.40 8.77
C ARG A 119 1.00 7.88 8.88
N GLY A 120 1.66 7.20 7.93
CA GLY A 120 1.90 5.76 7.92
C GLY A 120 1.13 5.00 6.84
N GLY A 121 0.35 5.68 6.01
CA GLY A 121 -0.37 5.10 4.88
C GLY A 121 -1.39 4.04 5.30
N MET A 122 -1.65 3.10 4.40
CA MET A 122 -2.68 2.07 4.58
C MET A 122 -2.42 1.08 5.72
N ILE A 123 -1.18 0.99 6.24
CA ILE A 123 -0.86 0.14 7.40
C ILE A 123 -0.97 0.87 8.74
N ALA A 124 -1.26 2.16 8.74
CA ALA A 124 -1.48 2.90 9.98
C ALA A 124 -2.70 2.36 10.73
N GLN A 125 -2.63 2.28 12.06
CA GLN A 125 -3.73 1.83 12.90
C GLN A 125 -5.02 2.64 12.68
N HIS A 126 -4.87 3.93 12.39
CA HIS A 126 -5.99 4.85 12.16
C HIS A 126 -6.42 4.96 10.69
N PHE A 127 -5.79 4.23 9.76
CA PHE A 127 -6.17 4.27 8.35
C PHE A 127 -7.68 4.03 8.12
N PRO A 128 -8.31 3.01 8.73
CA PRO A 128 -9.75 2.81 8.53
C PRO A 128 -10.61 4.00 8.98
N THR A 129 -10.17 4.75 10.00
CA THR A 129 -10.86 5.96 10.47
C THR A 129 -10.72 7.11 9.48
N TRP A 130 -9.52 7.33 8.92
CA TRP A 130 -9.30 8.36 7.90
C TRP A 130 -10.06 8.05 6.62
N TYR A 131 -9.96 6.80 6.16
CA TYR A 131 -10.71 6.31 5.01
C TYR A 131 -12.22 6.48 5.20
N HIS A 132 -12.74 6.13 6.37
CA HIS A 132 -14.15 6.29 6.71
C HIS A 132 -14.60 7.75 6.68
N ALA A 133 -13.79 8.68 7.20
CA ALA A 133 -14.08 10.11 7.16
C ALA A 133 -14.19 10.63 5.72
N TYR A 134 -13.26 10.24 4.86
CA TYR A 134 -13.30 10.54 3.43
C TYR A 134 -14.56 9.94 2.77
N VAL A 135 -14.83 8.65 2.98
CA VAL A 135 -16.00 7.97 2.42
C VAL A 135 -17.30 8.65 2.85
N ALA A 136 -17.40 9.10 4.10
CA ALA A 136 -18.60 9.78 4.59
C ALA A 136 -18.90 11.07 3.80
N GLN A 137 -17.87 11.86 3.45
CA GLN A 137 -18.04 13.06 2.63
C GLN A 137 -18.47 12.74 1.19
N VAL A 138 -17.83 11.73 0.57
CA VAL A 138 -18.19 11.30 -0.77
C VAL A 138 -19.64 10.77 -0.81
N VAL A 139 -20.00 9.92 0.15
CA VAL A 139 -21.34 9.35 0.24
C VAL A 139 -22.41 10.41 0.52
N GLU A 140 -22.10 11.41 1.34
CA GLU A 140 -23.02 12.54 1.54
C GLU A 140 -23.24 13.33 0.26
N ALA A 141 -22.19 13.53 -0.55
CA ALA A 141 -22.25 14.30 -1.78
C ALA A 141 -22.98 13.59 -2.94
N ILE A 142 -22.77 12.27 -3.11
CA ILE A 142 -23.22 11.53 -4.30
C ILE A 142 -23.98 10.24 -4.02
N GLY A 143 -24.18 9.85 -2.76
CA GLY A 143 -24.74 8.54 -2.39
C GLY A 143 -26.16 8.30 -2.87
N ASP A 144 -26.95 9.35 -3.11
CA ASP A 144 -28.30 9.31 -3.69
C ASP A 144 -28.31 8.94 -5.19
N LEU A 145 -27.21 9.20 -5.91
CA LEU A 145 -27.09 8.95 -7.34
C LEU A 145 -26.50 7.57 -7.66
N VAL A 146 -25.70 7.01 -6.74
CA VAL A 146 -24.82 5.86 -7.00
C VAL A 146 -25.40 4.56 -6.46
N PRO A 147 -25.80 3.61 -7.32
CA PRO A 147 -26.34 2.32 -6.91
C PRO A 147 -25.27 1.26 -6.65
N TYR A 148 -24.05 1.38 -7.22
CA TYR A 148 -22.97 0.41 -7.09
C TYR A 148 -21.67 1.06 -6.62
N TRP A 149 -21.00 0.44 -5.66
CA TRP A 149 -19.80 0.95 -5.05
C TRP A 149 -18.71 -0.11 -4.95
N ILE A 150 -17.50 0.25 -5.34
CA ILE A 150 -16.27 -0.48 -5.07
C ILE A 150 -15.50 0.26 -3.99
N THR A 151 -15.19 -0.42 -2.90
CA THR A 151 -14.44 0.20 -1.79
C THR A 151 -12.95 0.25 -2.06
N PHE A 152 -12.37 -0.84 -2.54
CA PHE A 152 -10.96 -0.95 -2.89
C PHE A 152 -10.83 -1.68 -4.22
N ASN A 153 -10.13 -1.03 -5.16
CA ASN A 153 -9.70 -1.65 -6.40
C ASN A 153 -8.56 -2.63 -6.13
N GLU A 154 -8.64 -3.81 -6.69
CA GLU A 154 -7.62 -4.86 -6.67
C GLU A 154 -6.84 -4.94 -5.35
N PRO A 155 -7.53 -5.11 -4.20
CA PRO A 155 -6.91 -5.01 -2.88
C PRO A 155 -5.75 -5.99 -2.69
N ASN A 156 -5.72 -7.09 -3.44
CA ASN A 156 -4.66 -8.07 -3.41
C ASN A 156 -3.34 -7.56 -4.03
N LEU A 157 -3.37 -6.67 -4.99
CA LEU A 157 -2.16 -6.07 -5.55
C LEU A 157 -1.50 -5.07 -4.58
N LEU A 158 -2.28 -4.37 -3.74
CA LEU A 158 -1.75 -3.45 -2.74
C LEU A 158 -0.76 -4.10 -1.76
N VAL A 159 -0.85 -5.41 -1.58
CA VAL A 159 0.09 -6.18 -0.74
C VAL A 159 1.53 -6.04 -1.23
N TYR A 160 1.74 -5.94 -2.54
CA TYR A 160 3.06 -5.81 -3.15
C TYR A 160 3.71 -4.42 -2.99
N GLY A 161 3.01 -3.48 -2.37
CA GLY A 161 3.60 -2.25 -1.83
C GLY A 161 4.30 -2.45 -0.47
N TYR A 162 4.04 -3.57 0.20
CA TYR A 162 4.54 -3.89 1.55
C TYR A 162 5.39 -5.17 1.59
N VAL A 163 5.24 -6.04 0.60
CA VAL A 163 6.06 -7.25 0.42
C VAL A 163 6.76 -7.15 -0.93
N LYS A 164 8.09 -7.10 -0.90
CA LYS A 164 8.88 -7.13 -2.13
C LYS A 164 8.94 -8.56 -2.67
N PRO A 165 8.52 -8.79 -3.92
CA PRO A 165 8.68 -10.09 -4.55
C PRO A 165 10.17 -10.46 -4.62
N TRP A 166 10.51 -11.72 -4.31
CA TRP A 166 11.88 -12.21 -4.27
C TRP A 166 12.57 -12.26 -5.66
N TRP A 167 11.78 -12.15 -6.74
CA TRP A 167 12.26 -12.12 -8.14
C TRP A 167 12.40 -10.71 -8.70
N GLN A 168 12.13 -9.66 -7.89
CA GLN A 168 12.24 -8.26 -8.31
C GLN A 168 13.21 -7.48 -7.45
N GLU A 169 13.86 -6.49 -8.06
CA GLU A 169 14.79 -5.59 -7.37
C GLU A 169 14.06 -4.56 -6.51
N THR A 170 12.86 -4.15 -6.91
CA THR A 170 12.06 -3.11 -6.26
C THR A 170 10.68 -3.61 -5.85
N TYR A 171 9.97 -2.82 -5.05
CA TYR A 171 8.56 -3.02 -4.78
C TYR A 171 7.73 -2.71 -6.03
N PHE A 172 6.66 -3.46 -6.21
CA PHE A 172 5.85 -3.40 -7.43
C PHE A 172 4.86 -2.22 -7.45
N VAL A 173 4.28 -1.90 -6.29
CA VAL A 173 3.34 -0.79 -6.12
C VAL A 173 3.75 0.08 -4.93
N PRO A 174 3.31 1.36 -4.86
CA PRO A 174 3.53 2.17 -3.67
C PRO A 174 2.87 1.53 -2.42
N PRO A 175 3.41 1.75 -1.22
CA PRO A 175 4.44 2.75 -0.90
C PRO A 175 5.88 2.27 -1.00
N GLY A 176 6.13 1.01 -1.33
CA GLY A 176 7.45 0.40 -1.26
C GLY A 176 8.10 0.50 0.13
N GLY A 177 8.30 -0.65 0.79
CA GLY A 177 8.78 -0.65 2.19
C GLY A 177 10.26 -0.40 2.39
N GLY A 178 11.06 -0.36 1.31
CA GLY A 178 12.52 -0.27 1.34
C GLY A 178 13.21 -1.64 1.39
N PRO A 179 14.38 -1.78 0.76
CA PRO A 179 15.12 -3.04 0.67
C PRO A 179 15.69 -3.52 2.02
N GLU A 180 15.85 -2.63 2.96
CA GLU A 180 16.39 -2.89 4.31
C GLU A 180 15.40 -3.62 5.23
N LEU A 181 14.14 -3.80 4.82
CA LEU A 181 13.15 -4.47 5.65
C LEU A 181 13.29 -5.98 5.58
N THR A 182 13.37 -6.61 6.75
CA THR A 182 13.32 -8.08 6.84
C THR A 182 11.98 -8.61 6.32
N LEU A 183 11.97 -9.83 5.78
CA LEU A 183 10.73 -10.48 5.33
C LEU A 183 9.66 -10.51 6.43
N SER A 184 10.04 -10.74 7.68
CA SER A 184 9.09 -10.74 8.82
C SER A 184 8.37 -9.40 8.95
N ILE A 185 9.09 -8.28 8.86
CA ILE A 185 8.49 -6.94 8.93
C ILE A 185 7.58 -6.67 7.73
N GLN A 186 8.01 -7.09 6.54
CA GLN A 186 7.20 -6.97 5.33
C GLN A 186 5.87 -7.73 5.47
N LEU A 187 5.92 -8.97 5.96
CA LEU A 187 4.74 -9.81 6.17
C LEU A 187 3.80 -9.25 7.26
N ASP A 188 4.34 -8.69 8.35
CA ASP A 188 3.53 -8.05 9.39
C ASP A 188 2.80 -6.80 8.84
N ARG A 189 3.47 -6.02 7.98
CA ARG A 189 2.86 -4.87 7.31
C ARG A 189 1.75 -5.30 6.34
N ALA A 190 1.97 -6.36 5.56
CA ALA A 190 0.96 -6.91 4.68
C ALA A 190 -0.25 -7.43 5.46
N ALA A 191 -0.05 -8.09 6.60
CA ALA A 191 -1.13 -8.53 7.47
C ALA A 191 -1.96 -7.36 8.02
N GLN A 192 -1.29 -6.27 8.42
CA GLN A 192 -1.97 -5.05 8.87
C GLN A 192 -2.74 -4.37 7.74
N LEU A 193 -2.16 -4.30 6.53
CA LEU A 193 -2.85 -3.81 5.34
C LEU A 193 -4.15 -4.60 5.08
N ILE A 194 -4.05 -5.93 5.00
CA ILE A 194 -5.19 -6.82 4.75
C ILE A 194 -6.30 -6.55 5.78
N ARG A 195 -5.94 -6.47 7.06
CA ARG A 195 -6.90 -6.16 8.12
C ARG A 195 -7.56 -4.79 7.95
N ASN A 196 -6.77 -3.75 7.65
CA ASN A 196 -7.28 -2.40 7.45
C ASN A 196 -8.23 -2.30 6.26
N ILE A 197 -7.97 -3.05 5.18
CA ILE A 197 -8.86 -3.15 4.02
C ILE A 197 -10.21 -3.74 4.43
N PHE A 198 -10.26 -4.85 5.17
CA PHE A 198 -11.52 -5.43 5.63
C PHE A 198 -12.32 -4.48 6.54
N VAL A 199 -11.64 -3.83 7.50
CA VAL A 199 -12.29 -2.88 8.39
C VAL A 199 -12.78 -1.65 7.63
N GLY A 200 -11.96 -1.08 6.74
CA GLY A 200 -12.34 0.04 5.88
C GLY A 200 -13.52 -0.29 4.97
N HIS A 201 -13.51 -1.47 4.36
CA HIS A 201 -14.62 -1.97 3.54
C HIS A 201 -15.94 -2.04 4.33
N ARG A 202 -15.91 -2.63 5.53
CA ARG A 202 -17.10 -2.71 6.40
C ARG A 202 -17.63 -1.33 6.76
N LEU A 203 -16.78 -0.41 7.21
CA LEU A 203 -17.17 0.96 7.56
C LEU A 203 -17.75 1.71 6.38
N ALA A 204 -17.12 1.61 5.21
CA ALA A 204 -17.62 2.20 3.97
C ALA A 204 -19.01 1.66 3.61
N ARG A 205 -19.20 0.33 3.67
CA ARG A 205 -20.49 -0.30 3.38
C ARG A 205 -21.59 0.16 4.34
N GLU A 206 -21.28 0.24 5.63
CA GLU A 206 -22.23 0.73 6.64
C GLU A 206 -22.69 2.15 6.30
N THR A 207 -21.75 3.07 6.00
CA THR A 207 -22.06 4.47 5.65
C THR A 207 -22.87 4.57 4.36
N ILE A 208 -22.48 3.85 3.32
CA ILE A 208 -23.21 3.84 2.03
C ILE A 208 -24.64 3.34 2.24
N ARG A 209 -24.82 2.24 2.96
CA ARG A 209 -26.13 1.64 3.22
C ARG A 209 -27.03 2.48 4.13
N GLN A 210 -26.45 3.28 5.03
CA GLN A 210 -27.18 4.26 5.81
C GLN A 210 -27.76 5.38 4.93
N LYS A 211 -26.99 5.88 3.97
CA LYS A 211 -27.45 6.93 3.03
C LYS A 211 -28.39 6.39 1.97
N ASN A 212 -28.09 5.23 1.40
CA ASN A 212 -28.89 4.57 0.37
C ASN A 212 -29.01 3.07 0.68
N PRO A 213 -30.10 2.62 1.33
CA PRO A 213 -30.32 1.22 1.68
C PRO A 213 -30.35 0.26 0.49
N ALA A 214 -30.64 0.74 -0.72
CA ALA A 214 -30.68 -0.06 -1.94
C ALA A 214 -29.30 -0.17 -2.64
N ALA A 215 -28.34 0.66 -2.25
CA ALA A 215 -26.99 0.61 -2.83
C ALA A 215 -26.32 -0.73 -2.58
N LYS A 216 -25.54 -1.20 -3.54
CA LYS A 216 -24.75 -2.44 -3.48
C LYS A 216 -23.29 -2.11 -3.38
N VAL A 217 -22.59 -2.78 -2.45
CA VAL A 217 -21.19 -2.51 -2.13
C VAL A 217 -20.36 -3.79 -2.25
N GLY A 218 -19.23 -3.70 -2.95
CA GLY A 218 -18.27 -4.78 -3.15
C GLY A 218 -16.84 -4.27 -3.23
N ALA A 219 -15.95 -5.14 -3.64
CA ALA A 219 -14.58 -4.87 -4.08
C ALA A 219 -14.28 -5.78 -5.27
N ASN A 220 -13.23 -5.45 -6.03
CA ASN A 220 -12.85 -6.18 -7.25
C ASN A 220 -11.41 -6.68 -7.17
N PRO A 221 -11.12 -7.76 -6.44
CA PRO A 221 -9.79 -8.36 -6.47
C PRO A 221 -9.38 -8.77 -7.89
N PHE A 222 -8.10 -8.58 -8.20
CA PHE A 222 -7.48 -9.12 -9.40
C PHE A 222 -7.39 -10.63 -9.30
N VAL A 223 -8.05 -11.35 -10.21
CA VAL A 223 -8.14 -12.81 -10.19
C VAL A 223 -7.29 -13.40 -11.30
N LEU A 224 -6.24 -14.13 -10.94
CA LEU A 224 -5.45 -14.89 -11.88
C LEU A 224 -6.19 -16.15 -12.32
N GLY A 225 -6.20 -16.42 -13.65
CA GLY A 225 -6.73 -17.63 -14.24
C GLY A 225 -5.77 -18.79 -14.05
N LEU A 226 -5.79 -19.43 -12.87
CA LEU A 226 -4.92 -20.56 -12.60
C LEU A 226 -5.61 -21.90 -12.90
N PRO A 227 -4.83 -22.95 -13.26
CA PRO A 227 -5.32 -24.33 -13.31
C PRO A 227 -6.01 -24.72 -12.02
N SER A 228 -7.12 -25.45 -12.11
CA SER A 228 -7.97 -25.77 -10.95
C SER A 228 -7.24 -26.48 -9.82
N ALA A 229 -6.29 -27.38 -10.12
CA ALA A 229 -5.50 -28.09 -9.11
C ALA A 229 -4.53 -27.14 -8.37
N LEU A 230 -3.86 -26.24 -9.10
CA LEU A 230 -2.96 -25.24 -8.52
C LEU A 230 -3.74 -24.24 -7.68
N GLN A 231 -4.87 -23.76 -8.17
CA GLN A 231 -5.74 -22.85 -7.43
C GLN A 231 -6.26 -23.51 -6.15
N TRP A 232 -6.68 -24.78 -6.23
CA TRP A 232 -7.11 -25.54 -5.05
C TRP A 232 -5.99 -25.63 -4.00
N PHE A 233 -4.76 -25.89 -4.43
CA PHE A 233 -3.61 -25.98 -3.54
C PHE A 233 -3.30 -24.64 -2.85
N ILE A 234 -3.36 -23.54 -3.59
CA ILE A 234 -3.16 -22.18 -3.04
C ILE A 234 -4.29 -21.81 -2.06
N ASP A 235 -5.56 -22.11 -2.39
CA ASP A 235 -6.71 -21.92 -1.51
C ASP A 235 -6.55 -22.75 -0.21
N PHE A 236 -6.06 -23.98 -0.34
CA PHE A 236 -5.78 -24.85 0.78
C PHE A 236 -4.70 -24.27 1.72
N LEU A 237 -3.61 -23.72 1.17
CA LEU A 237 -2.57 -23.08 1.98
C LEU A 237 -3.12 -21.86 2.72
N ALA A 238 -3.88 -21.01 2.06
CA ALA A 238 -4.44 -19.79 2.66
C ALA A 238 -5.47 -20.07 3.77
N THR A 239 -6.24 -21.16 3.65
CA THR A 239 -7.34 -21.47 4.58
C THR A 239 -6.93 -22.42 5.73
N ARG A 240 -5.80 -23.13 5.63
CA ARG A 240 -5.30 -24.03 6.67
C ARG A 240 -4.31 -23.41 7.63
N THR A 241 -4.70 -22.39 8.34
CA THR A 241 -4.03 -22.04 9.58
C THR A 241 -4.50 -22.97 10.71
N ARG A 242 -3.53 -23.53 11.41
CA ARG A 242 -3.69 -24.54 12.45
C ARG A 242 -4.78 -24.24 13.47
N SER A 243 -5.47 -25.30 13.85
CA SER A 243 -6.51 -25.48 14.86
C SER A 243 -7.17 -24.21 15.42
N LYS A 244 -8.48 -24.12 15.16
CA LYS A 244 -9.43 -23.11 15.67
C LYS A 244 -9.22 -22.76 17.16
N LYS A 245 -8.84 -23.72 18.00
CA LYS A 245 -8.60 -23.54 19.45
C LYS A 245 -7.35 -22.69 19.80
N GLN A 246 -6.25 -22.86 19.10
CA GLN A 246 -5.02 -22.07 19.32
C GLN A 246 -5.18 -20.64 18.81
N PHE A 247 -6.00 -20.48 17.79
CA PHE A 247 -6.31 -19.16 17.22
C PHE A 247 -7.29 -18.38 18.11
N GLU A 248 -8.32 -19.03 18.65
CA GLU A 248 -9.30 -18.44 19.59
C GLU A 248 -8.69 -18.01 20.93
N GLN A 249 -7.69 -18.72 21.42
CA GLN A 249 -6.93 -18.29 22.60
C GLN A 249 -6.06 -17.05 22.35
N ARG A 250 -5.57 -16.89 21.12
CA ARG A 250 -4.75 -15.72 20.72
C ARG A 250 -5.57 -14.50 20.33
N SER A 251 -6.71 -14.67 19.68
CA SER A 251 -7.62 -13.56 19.34
C SER A 251 -8.19 -12.88 20.58
N LYS A 252 -8.32 -13.60 21.70
CA LYS A 252 -8.69 -13.02 23.01
C LYS A 252 -7.57 -12.18 23.66
N LEU A 253 -6.30 -12.40 23.27
CA LEU A 253 -5.14 -11.59 23.69
C LEU A 253 -4.90 -10.37 22.76
N VAL A 254 -5.62 -10.30 21.65
CA VAL A 254 -5.53 -9.23 20.62
C VAL A 254 -6.84 -8.44 20.61
N ALA A 255 -7.35 -8.06 21.78
CA ALA A 255 -8.52 -7.17 21.90
C ALA A 255 -8.23 -5.71 21.53
N GLU A 256 -6.97 -5.32 21.42
CA GLU A 256 -6.51 -4.13 20.69
C GLU A 256 -5.50 -4.60 19.63
N PRO A 257 -5.60 -4.19 18.34
CA PRO A 257 -4.55 -4.50 17.40
C PRO A 257 -3.29 -3.83 17.91
N PRO A 258 -2.26 -4.57 18.34
CA PRO A 258 -0.98 -3.95 18.46
C PRO A 258 -0.63 -3.49 17.03
N VAL A 259 -0.21 -2.25 16.87
CA VAL A 259 0.87 -1.97 15.92
C VAL A 259 1.77 -3.20 16.02
N PRO A 260 2.06 -3.96 14.91
CA PRO A 260 2.90 -5.15 15.03
C PRO A 260 4.07 -4.73 15.91
N PRO A 261 4.25 -5.36 17.08
CA PRO A 261 5.25 -4.87 17.99
C PRO A 261 6.52 -4.93 17.17
N PRO A 262 7.22 -3.81 17.03
CA PRO A 262 8.59 -3.87 16.61
C PRO A 262 9.20 -4.94 17.49
N THR A 263 10.00 -5.83 16.93
CA THR A 263 10.66 -6.92 17.64
C THR A 263 11.00 -6.43 19.04
N SER A 264 10.40 -7.02 20.08
CA SER A 264 10.53 -6.49 21.43
C SER A 264 12.00 -6.52 21.81
N VAL A 265 12.60 -5.36 21.94
CA VAL A 265 13.99 -5.21 22.36
C VAL A 265 14.06 -4.87 23.82
N ASP A 266 15.14 -5.24 24.48
CA ASP A 266 15.36 -4.93 25.89
C ASP A 266 15.84 -3.48 26.08
N LEU A 267 16.62 -3.01 25.10
CA LEU A 267 17.13 -1.64 25.05
C LEU A 267 17.30 -1.16 23.59
N VAL A 268 17.36 0.15 23.42
CA VAL A 268 17.64 0.78 22.12
C VAL A 268 18.89 1.64 22.24
N ILE A 269 19.87 1.36 21.39
CA ILE A 269 21.08 2.18 21.17
C ILE A 269 21.04 2.64 19.70
N ALA A 270 20.74 3.90 19.46
CA ALA A 270 20.49 4.37 18.10
C ALA A 270 20.62 5.90 18.00
N GLN A 271 21.63 6.48 18.62
CA GLN A 271 21.81 7.94 18.71
C GLN A 271 20.51 8.64 19.17
N PHE A 272 19.94 8.10 20.25
CA PHE A 272 18.62 8.45 20.67
C PHE A 272 18.62 9.63 21.64
N ALA A 273 18.26 10.82 21.15
CA ALA A 273 18.16 12.00 21.98
C ALA A 273 16.98 11.91 22.97
N PRO A 274 17.20 12.09 24.29
CA PRO A 274 16.15 12.14 25.28
C PRO A 274 15.37 13.46 25.17
N THR A 275 14.13 13.39 24.70
CA THR A 275 13.22 14.53 24.69
C THR A 275 12.16 14.36 25.77
N GLN A 276 11.52 15.45 26.22
CA GLN A 276 10.49 15.38 27.23
C GLN A 276 9.35 14.42 26.87
N GLU A 277 8.90 14.45 25.59
CA GLU A 277 7.87 13.54 25.08
C GLU A 277 8.32 12.08 25.12
N ARG A 278 9.55 11.78 24.72
CA ARG A 278 10.12 10.43 24.73
C ARG A 278 10.36 9.95 26.16
N ALA A 279 10.89 10.82 27.03
CA ALA A 279 11.10 10.52 28.44
C ALA A 279 9.80 10.26 29.21
N ALA A 280 8.67 10.73 28.72
CA ALA A 280 7.35 10.35 29.25
C ALA A 280 6.98 8.89 28.98
N LYS A 281 7.57 8.26 27.93
CA LYS A 281 7.22 6.91 27.46
C LYS A 281 8.26 5.84 27.83
N VAL A 282 9.53 6.20 27.87
CA VAL A 282 10.67 5.30 28.16
C VAL A 282 11.62 5.95 29.16
N ALA A 283 12.52 5.14 29.76
CA ALA A 283 13.60 5.65 30.58
C ALA A 283 14.88 5.78 29.77
N PHE A 284 15.67 6.83 30.02
CA PHE A 284 16.95 7.08 29.35
C PHE A 284 18.13 6.96 30.31
N SER A 285 19.23 6.40 29.82
CA SER A 285 20.50 6.39 30.53
C SER A 285 21.16 7.79 30.55
N LYS A 286 22.27 7.90 31.30
CA LYS A 286 23.26 8.97 31.07
C LYS A 286 23.67 8.96 29.59
N SER A 287 24.08 10.12 29.06
CA SER A 287 24.58 10.24 27.71
C SER A 287 25.88 9.43 27.51
N TYR A 288 25.95 8.68 26.42
CA TYR A 288 27.17 7.95 26.02
C TYR A 288 27.90 8.63 24.85
N ASP A 289 27.21 9.53 24.10
CA ASP A 289 27.79 10.28 22.99
C ASP A 289 26.97 11.55 22.70
N GLU A 290 27.43 12.35 21.74
CA GLU A 290 26.73 13.52 21.20
C GLU A 290 26.67 13.41 19.69
N SER A 291 25.60 13.91 19.07
CA SER A 291 25.43 13.96 17.63
C SER A 291 25.01 15.36 17.16
N THR A 292 25.36 15.71 15.93
CA THR A 292 25.10 17.03 15.35
C THR A 292 24.16 16.89 14.16
N LEU A 293 23.05 17.64 14.17
CA LEU A 293 22.21 17.81 12.99
C LEU A 293 22.84 18.84 12.05
N ARG A 294 22.88 18.50 10.78
CA ARG A 294 23.39 19.36 9.70
C ARG A 294 22.40 19.42 8.53
N LEU A 295 22.56 20.45 7.71
CA LEU A 295 21.83 20.61 6.46
C LEU A 295 22.65 20.02 5.31
N VAL A 296 22.01 19.21 4.49
CA VAL A 296 22.56 18.71 3.22
C VAL A 296 21.81 19.40 2.09
N VAL A 297 22.54 19.89 1.10
CA VAL A 297 22.02 20.58 -0.09
C VAL A 297 22.70 20.06 -1.36
N LYS A 298 22.19 20.43 -2.53
CA LYS A 298 22.91 20.18 -3.78
C LYS A 298 24.13 21.10 -3.89
N LYS A 299 25.24 20.58 -4.37
CA LYS A 299 26.44 21.38 -4.64
C LYS A 299 26.13 22.51 -5.59
N GLY A 300 26.59 23.72 -5.22
CA GLY A 300 26.36 24.92 -6.00
C GLY A 300 24.94 25.47 -5.91
N SER A 301 24.12 24.98 -4.99
CA SER A 301 22.81 25.60 -4.70
C SER A 301 23.01 26.99 -4.04
N ALA A 302 21.99 27.82 -4.10
CA ALA A 302 21.98 29.14 -3.46
C ALA A 302 21.76 29.04 -1.93
N PHE A 303 21.47 27.86 -1.39
CA PHE A 303 21.16 27.67 0.02
C PHE A 303 22.44 27.45 0.81
N THR A 304 22.73 28.34 1.71
CA THR A 304 23.95 28.32 2.55
C THR A 304 23.64 28.09 4.02
N GLN A 305 22.38 28.23 4.43
CA GLN A 305 21.90 28.02 5.78
C GLN A 305 20.44 27.58 5.76
N LEU A 306 19.95 27.01 6.87
CA LEU A 306 18.57 26.48 6.94
C LEU A 306 17.50 27.58 6.77
N ALA A 307 17.77 28.79 7.19
CA ALA A 307 16.84 29.91 7.05
C ALA A 307 16.54 30.27 5.58
N ASP A 308 17.48 30.01 4.67
CA ASP A 308 17.31 30.26 3.23
C ASP A 308 16.22 29.34 2.63
N LEU A 309 15.87 28.25 3.33
CA LEU A 309 14.87 27.26 2.91
C LEU A 309 13.43 27.61 3.38
N ASN A 310 13.18 28.80 3.91
CA ASN A 310 11.80 29.25 4.13
C ASN A 310 11.06 29.36 2.78
N GLY A 311 9.87 28.74 2.70
CA GLY A 311 9.11 28.60 1.45
C GLY A 311 9.56 27.45 0.54
N HIS A 312 10.63 26.73 0.92
CA HIS A 312 11.19 25.61 0.17
C HIS A 312 10.92 24.26 0.87
N ARG A 313 11.04 23.17 0.13
CA ARG A 313 10.80 21.81 0.62
C ARG A 313 12.02 21.30 1.36
N VAL A 314 11.85 20.97 2.63
CA VAL A 314 12.94 20.48 3.49
C VAL A 314 12.63 19.09 4.01
N GLY A 315 13.49 18.15 3.65
CA GLY A 315 13.40 16.75 4.06
C GLY A 315 14.00 16.49 5.44
N TYR A 316 13.47 15.50 6.14
CA TYR A 316 14.02 14.97 7.38
C TYR A 316 13.54 13.53 7.61
N VAL A 317 14.24 12.77 8.47
CA VAL A 317 13.77 11.41 8.82
C VAL A 317 12.73 11.46 9.92
N ARG A 318 11.59 10.82 9.67
CA ARG A 318 10.47 10.73 10.62
C ARG A 318 10.94 10.12 11.95
N GLY A 319 10.47 10.69 13.07
CA GLY A 319 10.84 10.23 14.40
C GLY A 319 12.24 10.66 14.85
N SER A 320 12.98 11.45 14.06
CA SER A 320 14.20 12.15 14.48
C SER A 320 13.84 13.42 15.26
N VAL A 321 14.83 14.19 15.69
CA VAL A 321 14.61 15.51 16.31
C VAL A 321 14.60 16.64 15.26
N ALA A 322 14.89 16.31 14.01
CA ALA A 322 15.02 17.27 12.93
C ALA A 322 13.70 17.99 12.60
N ASP A 323 12.53 17.35 12.84
CA ASP A 323 11.22 17.97 12.69
C ASP A 323 11.06 19.22 13.57
N ARG A 324 11.48 19.13 14.84
CA ARG A 324 11.40 20.27 15.79
C ARG A 324 12.46 21.31 15.48
N THR A 325 13.65 20.88 15.07
CA THR A 325 14.72 21.77 14.63
C THR A 325 14.26 22.59 13.42
N LEU A 326 13.62 21.93 12.44
CA LEU A 326 13.05 22.58 11.26
C LEU A 326 11.96 23.59 11.63
N ALA A 327 10.99 23.20 12.45
CA ALA A 327 9.91 24.08 12.90
C ALA A 327 10.41 25.32 13.67
N ARG A 328 11.56 25.21 14.35
CA ARG A 328 12.18 26.32 15.08
C ARG A 328 13.02 27.23 14.21
N LEU A 329 13.84 26.66 13.30
CA LEU A 329 14.85 27.43 12.54
C LEU A 329 14.37 27.87 11.16
N ALA A 330 13.41 27.17 10.56
CA ALA A 330 12.79 27.52 9.28
C ALA A 330 11.27 27.27 9.31
N PRO A 331 10.51 28.05 10.12
CA PRO A 331 9.10 27.79 10.39
C PRO A 331 8.19 27.89 9.17
N ASN A 332 8.61 28.59 8.13
CA ASN A 332 7.86 28.77 6.88
C ASN A 332 8.32 27.79 5.77
N SER A 333 9.20 26.82 6.08
CA SER A 333 9.58 25.78 5.13
C SER A 333 8.43 24.80 4.91
N LEU A 334 8.53 24.02 3.83
CA LEU A 334 7.59 22.94 3.51
C LEU A 334 8.20 21.61 3.95
N PRO A 335 7.87 21.07 5.14
CA PRO A 335 8.49 19.87 5.69
C PRO A 335 8.13 18.63 4.88
N ARG A 336 9.11 17.75 4.65
CA ARG A 336 8.97 16.46 3.94
C ARG A 336 9.59 15.34 4.77
N PRO A 337 8.78 14.50 5.47
CA PRO A 337 9.29 13.40 6.28
C PRO A 337 9.59 12.17 5.44
N PHE A 338 10.79 11.61 5.60
CA PHE A 338 11.24 10.37 4.96
C PHE A 338 11.34 9.21 5.97
N ALA A 339 11.29 7.98 5.46
CA ALA A 339 11.46 6.80 6.29
C ALA A 339 12.94 6.57 6.68
N THR A 340 13.87 6.84 5.75
CA THR A 340 15.31 6.63 5.92
C THR A 340 16.11 7.84 5.45
N HIS A 341 17.38 7.92 5.84
CA HIS A 341 18.30 8.95 5.35
C HIS A 341 18.59 8.77 3.85
N HIS A 342 18.67 7.52 3.39
CA HIS A 342 18.89 7.20 1.98
C HIS A 342 17.79 7.78 1.10
N ASN A 343 16.51 7.51 1.41
CA ASN A 343 15.39 8.07 0.65
C ASN A 343 15.38 9.61 0.64
N GLY A 344 15.76 10.24 1.77
CA GLY A 344 15.86 11.71 1.84
C GLY A 344 16.98 12.28 0.97
N LEU A 345 18.13 11.61 0.92
CA LEU A 345 19.25 12.02 0.06
C LEU A 345 18.93 11.82 -1.43
N GLU A 346 18.31 10.71 -1.79
CA GLU A 346 17.83 10.48 -3.17
C GLU A 346 16.81 11.53 -3.60
N ALA A 347 15.85 11.88 -2.73
CA ALA A 347 14.89 12.93 -3.01
C ALA A 347 15.53 14.30 -3.19
N LEU A 348 16.59 14.62 -2.42
CA LEU A 348 17.37 15.81 -2.57
C LEU A 348 18.13 15.82 -3.90
N GLU A 349 18.75 14.70 -4.24
CA GLU A 349 19.48 14.53 -5.49
C GLU A 349 18.58 14.65 -6.72
N ALA A 350 17.38 14.09 -6.65
CA ALA A 350 16.36 14.21 -7.68
C ALA A 350 15.71 15.61 -7.77
N GLY A 351 15.93 16.49 -6.76
CA GLY A 351 15.35 17.84 -6.73
C GLY A 351 13.92 17.92 -6.24
N TRP A 352 13.46 16.90 -5.53
CA TRP A 352 12.11 16.89 -4.93
C TRP A 352 12.03 17.64 -3.62
N ILE A 353 13.17 17.77 -2.96
CA ILE A 353 13.39 18.64 -1.83
C ILE A 353 14.58 19.53 -2.13
N ASP A 354 14.62 20.65 -1.47
CA ASP A 354 15.61 21.69 -1.70
C ASP A 354 16.73 21.64 -0.65
N GLY A 355 16.47 20.97 0.48
CA GLY A 355 17.43 20.64 1.53
C GLY A 355 16.99 19.45 2.36
N PHE A 356 17.96 18.78 3.03
CA PHE A 356 17.70 17.62 3.89
C PHE A 356 18.43 17.76 5.24
N ILE A 357 17.68 17.71 6.35
CA ILE A 357 18.25 17.75 7.70
C ILE A 357 18.51 16.35 8.20
N ALA A 358 19.75 16.08 8.55
CA ALA A 358 20.17 14.78 9.05
C ALA A 358 21.28 14.85 10.07
N ASP A 359 21.44 13.77 10.80
CA ASP A 359 22.54 13.55 11.71
C ASP A 359 23.84 13.26 10.93
N GLU A 360 24.93 13.96 11.27
CA GLU A 360 26.21 13.85 10.55
C GLU A 360 26.76 12.42 10.53
N VAL A 361 26.55 11.64 11.59
CA VAL A 361 27.04 10.27 11.69
C VAL A 361 26.25 9.35 10.74
N ARG A 362 24.95 9.61 10.57
CA ARG A 362 24.10 8.87 9.65
C ARG A 362 24.41 9.18 8.20
N ILE A 363 24.69 10.46 7.90
CA ILE A 363 25.17 10.86 6.57
C ILE A 363 26.50 10.19 6.25
N ALA A 364 27.43 10.15 7.20
CA ALA A 364 28.71 9.46 7.02
C ALA A 364 28.55 7.96 6.76
N HIS A 365 27.51 7.33 7.31
CA HIS A 365 27.21 5.91 7.10
C HIS A 365 26.55 5.63 5.74
N VAL A 366 25.57 6.44 5.36
CA VAL A 366 24.86 6.28 4.07
C VAL A 366 25.73 6.70 2.89
N GLY A 367 26.63 7.67 3.12
CA GLY A 367 27.44 8.29 2.09
C GLY A 367 26.72 9.45 1.39
N LEU A 368 27.49 10.44 0.95
CA LEU A 368 26.99 11.51 0.09
C LEU A 368 27.45 11.24 -1.35
N SER A 369 26.53 11.39 -2.29
CA SER A 369 26.88 11.39 -3.71
C SER A 369 27.72 12.62 -4.07
N ALA A 370 28.41 12.57 -5.20
CA ALA A 370 29.26 13.66 -5.68
C ALA A 370 28.49 14.97 -5.95
N SER A 371 27.19 14.89 -6.13
CA SER A 371 26.27 16.01 -6.42
C SER A 371 25.74 16.73 -5.18
N LEU A 372 25.95 16.17 -3.98
CA LEU A 372 25.47 16.70 -2.71
C LEU A 372 26.62 17.21 -1.84
N GLU A 373 26.30 18.12 -0.93
CA GLU A 373 27.23 18.62 0.09
C GLU A 373 26.49 18.82 1.41
N MET A 374 27.21 18.52 2.51
CA MET A 374 26.76 18.79 3.87
C MET A 374 27.37 20.10 4.32
N LEU A 375 26.54 21.04 4.75
CA LEU A 375 27.01 22.34 5.23
C LEU A 375 27.65 22.22 6.62
N ASP A 376 28.67 23.03 6.87
CA ASP A 376 29.45 22.98 8.11
C ASP A 376 28.71 23.49 9.35
N ASP A 377 27.69 24.29 9.16
CA ASP A 377 26.92 24.87 10.26
C ASP A 377 26.12 23.81 11.01
N ALA A 378 26.37 23.72 12.32
CA ALA A 378 25.61 22.86 13.22
C ALA A 378 24.23 23.46 13.51
N LEU A 379 23.18 22.74 13.12
CA LEU A 379 21.80 23.15 13.38
C LEU A 379 21.39 22.90 14.84
N GLU A 380 21.81 21.76 15.38
CA GLU A 380 21.53 21.36 16.76
C GLU A 380 22.50 20.27 17.21
N GLN A 381 23.02 20.36 18.44
CA GLN A 381 23.76 19.27 19.08
C GLN A 381 22.84 18.51 20.04
N ASN A 382 22.82 17.19 19.91
CA ASN A 382 21.97 16.31 20.68
C ASN A 382 22.81 15.32 21.50
N LYS A 383 22.48 15.17 22.79
CA LYS A 383 23.02 14.11 23.62
C LYS A 383 22.39 12.78 23.26
N CYS A 384 23.20 11.73 23.07
CA CYS A 384 22.78 10.39 22.76
C CYS A 384 22.72 9.51 24.01
N SER A 385 21.57 8.90 24.29
CA SER A 385 21.33 8.05 25.44
C SER A 385 20.73 6.71 25.03
N VAL A 386 20.96 5.68 25.83
CA VAL A 386 20.30 4.39 25.70
C VAL A 386 18.90 4.47 26.26
N ALA A 387 17.91 3.96 25.55
CA ALA A 387 16.54 3.90 26.03
C ALA A 387 16.18 2.48 26.49
N VAL A 388 15.46 2.37 27.59
CA VAL A 388 14.92 1.12 28.14
C VAL A 388 13.43 1.31 28.52
N ALA A 389 12.71 0.20 28.63
CA ALA A 389 11.35 0.24 29.19
C ALA A 389 11.35 0.76 30.62
N ARG A 390 10.38 1.62 30.99
CA ARG A 390 10.32 2.21 32.35
C ARG A 390 10.25 1.19 33.47
N GLY A 391 9.73 0.00 33.21
CA GLY A 391 9.63 -1.10 34.18
C GLY A 391 10.93 -1.89 34.41
N ASN A 392 12.07 -1.44 33.86
CA ASN A 392 13.34 -2.17 33.92
C ASN A 392 14.47 -1.33 34.59
N PRO A 393 14.36 -0.99 35.90
CA PRO A 393 15.34 -0.15 36.56
C PRO A 393 16.72 -0.80 36.70
N ASP A 394 16.79 -2.13 36.88
CA ASP A 394 18.06 -2.84 37.05
C ASP A 394 18.90 -2.75 35.75
N LEU A 395 18.28 -2.91 34.58
CA LEU A 395 18.94 -2.75 33.30
C LEU A 395 19.41 -1.30 33.08
N LEU A 396 18.59 -0.32 33.45
CA LEU A 396 18.96 1.09 33.35
C LEU A 396 20.15 1.43 34.25
N ASN A 397 20.17 0.92 35.48
CA ASN A 397 21.28 1.13 36.43
C ASN A 397 22.58 0.46 35.91
N LEU A 398 22.46 -0.75 35.35
CA LEU A 398 23.58 -1.43 34.71
C LEU A 398 24.15 -0.61 33.55
N ILE A 399 23.29 -0.13 32.64
CA ILE A 399 23.71 0.69 31.51
C ILE A 399 24.41 1.97 31.99
N ASN A 400 23.84 2.65 32.99
CA ASN A 400 24.44 3.86 33.56
C ASN A 400 25.85 3.61 34.17
N ALA A 401 26.04 2.46 34.80
CA ALA A 401 27.34 2.06 35.35
C ALA A 401 28.35 1.69 34.26
N VAL A 402 27.89 1.04 33.17
CA VAL A 402 28.76 0.75 32.00
C VAL A 402 29.14 2.05 31.29
N VAL A 403 28.18 2.98 31.06
CA VAL A 403 28.45 4.28 30.43
C VAL A 403 29.42 5.13 31.27
N ALA A 404 29.33 5.06 32.60
CA ALA A 404 30.20 5.80 33.50
C ALA A 404 31.59 5.15 33.68
N GLY A 405 31.77 3.89 33.25
CA GLY A 405 33.02 3.15 33.51
C GLY A 405 33.17 2.71 34.97
N ASP A 406 32.11 2.75 35.77
CA ASP A 406 32.14 2.56 37.23
C ASP A 406 32.14 1.07 37.65
N LEU A 407 32.09 0.12 36.73
CA LEU A 407 32.05 -1.32 37.03
C LEU A 407 33.39 -1.99 36.89
N PRO A 408 33.92 -2.67 37.93
CA PRO A 408 35.12 -3.49 37.80
C PRO A 408 34.87 -4.66 36.85
N PRO A 409 35.89 -5.15 36.11
CA PRO A 409 35.75 -6.29 35.21
C PRO A 409 35.31 -7.57 35.97
N GLY A 410 34.37 -8.34 35.42
CA GLY A 410 34.22 -9.76 35.66
C GLY A 410 33.01 -10.28 36.47
N ALA A 411 32.26 -9.50 37.24
CA ALA A 411 31.15 -10.06 38.02
C ALA A 411 29.77 -9.83 37.35
N PRO A 412 28.89 -10.85 37.18
CA PRO A 412 27.53 -10.68 36.70
C PRO A 412 26.74 -9.82 37.68
N VAL A 413 26.00 -8.85 37.16
CA VAL A 413 25.13 -8.00 37.96
C VAL A 413 23.77 -8.67 38.10
N HIS A 414 23.31 -8.87 39.33
CA HIS A 414 21.98 -9.51 39.62
C HIS A 414 20.87 -8.46 39.76
N GLY A 415 19.68 -8.81 39.30
CA GLY A 415 18.47 -7.99 39.45
C GLY A 415 17.27 -8.70 38.85
N ARG A 416 16.08 -8.55 39.49
CA ARG A 416 14.85 -9.23 39.05
C ARG A 416 14.47 -8.95 37.60
N SER A 417 14.69 -7.74 37.13
CA SER A 417 14.39 -7.37 35.74
C SER A 417 15.41 -7.91 34.74
N LEU A 418 16.58 -8.40 35.18
CA LEU A 418 17.61 -9.04 34.36
C LEU A 418 17.41 -10.57 34.24
N ASP A 419 16.68 -11.19 35.16
CA ASP A 419 16.52 -12.65 35.20
C ASP A 419 15.84 -13.18 33.94
N ALA A 420 14.89 -12.48 33.41
CA ALA A 420 14.22 -12.87 32.17
C ALA A 420 15.13 -12.74 30.94
N ILE A 421 16.02 -11.75 30.91
CA ILE A 421 17.03 -11.60 29.85
C ILE A 421 18.02 -12.77 29.94
N ARG A 422 18.45 -13.13 31.16
CA ARG A 422 19.33 -14.29 31.39
C ARG A 422 18.67 -15.61 30.99
N HIS A 423 17.40 -15.80 31.37
CA HIS A 423 16.68 -17.03 31.04
C HIS A 423 16.53 -17.24 29.54
N ARG A 424 16.44 -16.15 28.78
CA ARG A 424 16.41 -16.19 27.30
C ARG A 424 17.76 -16.49 26.67
N GLY A 425 18.87 -16.24 27.36
CA GLY A 425 20.22 -16.51 26.90
C GLY A 425 20.86 -15.43 26.05
N HIS A 426 20.18 -14.34 25.71
CA HIS A 426 20.70 -13.22 24.95
C HIS A 426 20.00 -11.89 25.27
N LEU A 427 20.73 -10.79 25.07
CA LEU A 427 20.24 -9.41 25.16
C LEU A 427 19.78 -8.94 23.77
N ARG A 428 18.56 -8.43 23.64
CA ARG A 428 18.04 -7.85 22.39
C ARG A 428 18.23 -6.35 22.36
N VAL A 429 18.93 -5.89 21.34
CA VAL A 429 19.32 -4.49 21.20
C VAL A 429 18.77 -3.92 19.90
N GLY A 430 17.91 -2.93 20.01
CA GLY A 430 17.41 -2.19 18.86
C GLY A 430 18.41 -1.16 18.36
N VAL A 431 18.79 -1.26 17.09
CA VAL A 431 19.67 -0.31 16.38
C VAL A 431 18.98 0.22 15.12
N THR A 432 19.47 1.32 14.57
CA THR A 432 18.93 1.93 13.34
C THR A 432 19.94 1.90 12.18
N PHE A 433 20.85 0.96 12.21
CA PHE A 433 21.87 0.68 11.19
C PHE A 433 22.16 -0.82 11.16
N ASP A 434 22.69 -1.34 10.05
CA ASP A 434 23.13 -2.74 10.00
C ASP A 434 24.42 -2.92 10.80
N PRO A 435 24.39 -3.67 11.91
CA PRO A 435 25.56 -3.86 12.77
C PRO A 435 26.66 -4.73 12.11
N ASN A 436 26.36 -5.44 11.03
CA ASN A 436 27.26 -6.33 10.30
C ASN A 436 27.80 -5.69 9.01
N ALA A 437 27.52 -4.42 8.73
CA ALA A 437 28.03 -3.76 7.55
C ALA A 437 29.57 -3.71 7.53
N ASP A 438 30.17 -3.97 6.37
CA ASP A 438 31.64 -4.04 6.19
C ASP A 438 32.37 -2.75 6.59
N SER A 439 31.70 -1.61 6.53
CA SER A 439 32.25 -0.31 6.89
C SER A 439 31.28 0.48 7.75
N LEU A 440 31.53 0.53 9.06
CA LEU A 440 30.78 1.34 10.01
C LEU A 440 31.62 2.51 10.51
N PRO A 441 31.06 3.73 10.60
CA PRO A 441 31.68 4.85 11.31
C PRO A 441 32.04 4.48 12.77
N ASP A 442 33.11 5.01 13.29
CA ASP A 442 33.62 4.66 14.64
C ASP A 442 32.59 4.94 15.75
N ARG A 443 31.74 5.94 15.58
CA ARG A 443 30.65 6.22 16.52
C ARG A 443 29.57 5.12 16.54
N LEU A 444 29.27 4.49 15.40
CA LEU A 444 28.34 3.36 15.35
C LEU A 444 28.98 2.09 15.91
N LYS A 445 30.30 1.90 15.73
CA LYS A 445 31.06 0.82 16.39
C LYS A 445 31.02 0.94 17.92
N LYS A 446 31.06 2.16 18.46
CA LYS A 446 30.87 2.38 19.91
C LYS A 446 29.53 1.93 20.42
N GLU A 447 28.44 2.10 19.64
CA GLU A 447 27.10 1.62 20.01
C GLU A 447 27.09 0.08 20.13
N ILE A 448 27.72 -0.63 19.18
CA ILE A 448 27.88 -2.09 19.23
C ILE A 448 28.70 -2.48 20.47
N GLN A 449 29.85 -1.84 20.71
CA GLN A 449 30.70 -2.12 21.86
C GLN A 449 29.97 -1.89 23.18
N LEU A 450 29.17 -0.83 23.30
CA LEU A 450 28.39 -0.56 24.49
C LEU A 450 27.33 -1.67 24.72
N ALA A 451 26.66 -2.12 23.67
CA ALA A 451 25.71 -3.21 23.75
C ALA A 451 26.37 -4.53 24.19
N GLU A 452 27.50 -4.87 23.60
CA GLU A 452 28.29 -6.07 23.98
C GLU A 452 28.76 -6.00 25.42
N GLN A 453 29.23 -4.85 25.91
CA GLN A 453 29.64 -4.66 27.32
C GLN A 453 28.46 -4.87 28.27
N VAL A 454 27.23 -4.35 27.93
CA VAL A 454 26.04 -4.60 28.73
C VAL A 454 25.69 -6.10 28.72
N GLY A 455 25.75 -6.74 27.56
CA GLY A 455 25.51 -8.18 27.41
C GLY A 455 26.49 -9.02 28.22
N GLU A 456 27.79 -8.73 28.15
CA GLU A 456 28.84 -9.41 28.92
C GLU A 456 28.59 -9.29 30.44
N ARG A 457 28.13 -8.13 30.90
CA ARG A 457 27.82 -7.92 32.34
C ARG A 457 26.57 -8.67 32.80
N ILE A 458 25.65 -8.95 31.89
CA ILE A 458 24.42 -9.75 32.20
C ILE A 458 24.79 -11.23 32.26
N PHE A 459 25.58 -11.74 31.29
CA PHE A 459 25.78 -13.17 31.09
C PHE A 459 27.10 -13.71 31.57
N GLY A 460 28.07 -12.83 31.90
CA GLY A 460 29.45 -13.24 32.26
C GLY A 460 30.29 -13.77 31.08
N ARG A 461 29.81 -13.55 29.85
CA ARG A 461 30.48 -13.99 28.61
C ARG A 461 30.09 -13.07 27.45
N THR A 462 30.95 -13.02 26.42
CA THR A 462 30.73 -12.27 25.18
C THR A 462 29.82 -13.02 24.19
N GLY A 463 29.37 -12.34 23.12
CA GLY A 463 28.55 -12.93 22.05
C GLY A 463 27.12 -13.26 22.47
N CYS A 464 26.59 -12.57 23.46
CA CYS A 464 25.24 -12.75 23.95
C CYS A 464 24.28 -11.60 23.57
N VAL A 465 24.65 -10.81 22.56
CA VAL A 465 23.83 -9.71 22.06
C VAL A 465 23.22 -10.09 20.72
N GLN A 466 21.93 -9.86 20.59
CA GLN A 466 21.19 -9.97 19.34
C GLN A 466 20.73 -8.58 18.93
N PHE A 467 21.21 -8.11 17.79
CA PHE A 467 20.82 -6.82 17.25
C PHE A 467 19.57 -6.93 16.39
N GLU A 468 18.66 -5.96 16.57
CA GLU A 468 17.40 -5.84 15.84
C GLU A 468 17.36 -4.49 15.12
N LEU A 469 17.24 -4.50 13.80
CA LEU A 469 17.16 -3.28 13.01
C LEU A 469 15.79 -2.59 13.22
N LEU A 470 15.82 -1.35 13.70
CA LEU A 470 14.63 -0.55 13.98
C LEU A 470 14.61 0.70 13.11
N ARG A 471 13.42 1.10 12.68
CA ARG A 471 13.23 2.46 12.16
C ARG A 471 13.28 3.50 13.27
N MET A 472 13.57 4.73 12.89
CA MET A 472 13.68 5.86 13.83
C MET A 472 12.39 6.08 14.66
N ASP A 473 11.21 5.86 14.05
CA ASP A 473 9.91 5.99 14.69
C ASP A 473 9.52 4.78 15.57
N GLN A 474 10.17 3.64 15.41
CA GLN A 474 9.90 2.41 16.16
C GLN A 474 10.64 2.30 17.49
N ARG A 475 11.64 3.16 17.74
CA ARG A 475 12.53 3.07 18.91
C ARG A 475 11.83 3.06 20.28
N VAL A 476 10.72 3.77 20.40
CA VAL A 476 9.94 3.81 21.66
C VAL A 476 8.99 2.63 21.77
N THR A 477 8.36 2.22 20.68
CA THR A 477 7.33 1.17 20.67
C THR A 477 7.92 -0.23 20.85
N SER A 478 9.15 -0.46 20.35
CA SER A 478 9.88 -1.74 20.49
C SER A 478 10.20 -2.15 21.94
N LEU A 479 10.22 -1.19 22.86
CA LEU A 479 10.51 -1.45 24.29
C LEU A 479 9.27 -1.90 25.10
N ARG A 480 8.10 -2.05 24.49
CA ARG A 480 6.83 -2.24 25.21
C ARG A 480 6.32 -3.67 25.38
N SER A 481 6.93 -4.71 24.75
CA SER A 481 6.33 -6.04 24.73
C SER A 481 7.22 -7.17 25.22
N TRP A 482 6.71 -7.97 26.17
CA TRP A 482 7.37 -9.13 26.80
C TRP A 482 6.89 -10.51 26.29
N LEU A 483 5.86 -10.60 25.42
CA LEU A 483 5.04 -11.83 25.26
C LEU A 483 5.19 -12.58 23.93
N HIS A 484 6.20 -12.32 23.07
CA HIS A 484 6.18 -12.81 21.67
C HIS A 484 7.27 -13.81 21.27
N PHE A 485 7.63 -14.77 22.14
CA PHE A 485 8.70 -15.73 21.83
C PHE A 485 8.36 -16.82 20.77
N PHE A 486 7.07 -17.07 20.47
CA PHE A 486 6.66 -18.16 19.55
C PHE A 486 5.94 -17.70 18.26
N GLU A 487 5.82 -16.42 18.03
CA GLU A 487 5.02 -15.85 16.95
C GLU A 487 5.65 -15.85 15.53
N PRO A 488 6.97 -15.71 15.32
CA PRO A 488 7.50 -15.48 13.97
C PRO A 488 7.26 -16.63 12.99
N VAL A 489 7.47 -17.87 13.41
CA VAL A 489 7.39 -19.06 12.51
C VAL A 489 5.95 -19.38 12.09
N LEU A 490 4.98 -19.13 12.97
CA LEU A 490 3.57 -19.39 12.67
C LEU A 490 2.91 -18.29 11.84
N ARG A 491 3.38 -17.04 11.99
CA ARG A 491 2.95 -15.90 11.16
C ARG A 491 3.42 -16.03 9.72
N VAL A 492 4.67 -16.36 9.50
CA VAL A 492 5.26 -16.47 8.16
C VAL A 492 4.46 -17.44 7.27
N GLY A 493 4.11 -18.61 7.76
CA GLY A 493 3.38 -19.62 6.97
C GLY A 493 1.96 -19.18 6.57
N SER A 494 1.20 -18.56 7.49
CA SER A 494 -0.18 -18.15 7.20
C SER A 494 -0.27 -16.86 6.39
N VAL A 495 0.64 -15.93 6.64
CA VAL A 495 0.69 -14.66 5.87
C VAL A 495 1.15 -14.93 4.44
N LEU A 496 2.19 -15.74 4.23
CA LEU A 496 2.63 -16.14 2.89
C LEU A 496 1.51 -16.86 2.13
N GLY A 497 0.82 -17.80 2.75
CA GLY A 497 -0.29 -18.51 2.12
C GLY A 497 -1.45 -17.58 1.74
N THR A 498 -1.70 -16.52 2.52
CA THR A 498 -2.71 -15.51 2.20
C THR A 498 -2.23 -14.58 1.09
N ILE A 499 -1.00 -14.08 1.16
CA ILE A 499 -0.44 -13.15 0.16
C ILE A 499 -0.32 -13.79 -1.22
N LEU A 500 0.08 -15.06 -1.28
CA LEU A 500 0.19 -15.81 -2.53
C LEU A 500 -1.19 -16.13 -3.15
N ASN A 501 -2.27 -15.95 -2.41
CA ASN A 501 -3.62 -16.19 -2.92
C ASN A 501 -4.25 -14.91 -3.42
N SER A 502 -4.36 -14.73 -4.74
CA SER A 502 -5.02 -13.59 -5.37
C SER A 502 -6.48 -13.40 -4.93
N ASN A 503 -7.10 -14.42 -4.34
CA ASN A 503 -8.49 -14.39 -3.88
C ASN A 503 -8.66 -14.19 -2.37
N TRP A 504 -7.63 -13.73 -1.66
CA TRP A 504 -7.73 -13.61 -0.20
C TRP A 504 -8.92 -12.73 0.26
N PHE A 505 -9.28 -11.69 -0.51
CA PHE A 505 -10.43 -10.86 -0.18
C PHE A 505 -11.73 -11.68 -0.22
N HIS A 506 -11.94 -12.45 -1.28
CA HIS A 506 -13.10 -13.32 -1.39
C HIS A 506 -13.11 -14.41 -0.31
N LEU A 507 -11.95 -14.99 0.02
CA LEU A 507 -11.82 -15.97 1.12
C LEU A 507 -12.21 -15.34 2.47
N GLY A 508 -11.82 -14.10 2.73
CA GLY A 508 -12.21 -13.37 3.93
C GLY A 508 -13.71 -13.10 3.98
N MET A 509 -14.29 -12.64 2.88
CA MET A 509 -15.74 -12.43 2.77
C MET A 509 -16.54 -13.73 2.92
N ALA A 510 -15.99 -14.87 2.47
CA ALA A 510 -16.58 -16.20 2.68
C ALA A 510 -16.34 -16.75 4.10
N GLY A 511 -15.73 -15.98 5.01
CA GLY A 511 -15.43 -16.40 6.38
C GLY A 511 -14.39 -17.51 6.49
N LYS A 512 -13.51 -17.65 5.47
CA LYS A 512 -12.51 -18.74 5.38
C LYS A 512 -11.11 -18.28 5.83
N LEU A 513 -10.87 -16.97 5.96
CA LEU A 513 -9.59 -16.46 6.48
C LEU A 513 -9.58 -16.41 8.01
N PRO A 514 -8.38 -16.51 8.61
CA PRO A 514 -8.20 -16.26 10.03
C PRO A 514 -8.62 -14.84 10.45
N GLU A 515 -9.11 -14.68 11.68
CA GLU A 515 -9.53 -13.39 12.26
C GLU A 515 -8.40 -12.36 12.33
N LEU A 516 -7.15 -12.80 12.27
CA LEU A 516 -5.99 -11.92 12.17
C LEU A 516 -6.09 -11.02 10.93
N PHE A 517 -6.52 -11.59 9.81
CA PHE A 517 -6.66 -10.89 8.54
C PHE A 517 -8.06 -10.30 8.36
N CYS A 518 -9.09 -11.12 8.56
CA CYS A 518 -10.49 -10.71 8.42
C CYS A 518 -11.23 -10.88 9.74
N PRO A 519 -11.48 -9.77 10.49
CA PRO A 519 -12.30 -9.81 11.69
C PRO A 519 -13.68 -10.41 11.40
N LYS A 520 -14.26 -11.14 12.37
CA LYS A 520 -15.55 -11.83 12.18
C LYS A 520 -16.67 -10.92 11.69
N GLU A 521 -16.70 -9.71 12.23
CA GLU A 521 -17.67 -8.67 11.87
C GLU A 521 -17.51 -8.13 10.45
N CYS A 522 -16.36 -8.41 9.79
CA CYS A 522 -16.09 -8.01 8.42
C CYS A 522 -16.45 -9.10 7.41
N ALA A 523 -16.54 -10.36 7.83
CA ALA A 523 -16.92 -11.46 6.96
C ALA A 523 -18.37 -11.30 6.47
N GLY A 524 -18.62 -11.60 5.20
CA GLY A 524 -19.95 -11.50 4.60
C GLY A 524 -20.45 -10.07 4.31
N GLN A 525 -19.64 -9.06 4.59
CA GLN A 525 -20.01 -7.64 4.44
C GLN A 525 -19.91 -7.13 2.99
N GLN A 526 -20.36 -7.92 2.01
CA GLN A 526 -20.46 -7.50 0.61
C GLN A 526 -21.85 -7.78 0.06
N ASP A 527 -22.31 -6.95 -0.88
CA ASP A 527 -23.65 -7.10 -1.49
C ASP A 527 -23.57 -7.81 -2.85
N PHE A 528 -22.46 -7.70 -3.55
CA PHE A 528 -22.13 -8.43 -4.78
C PHE A 528 -20.66 -8.90 -4.75
N VAL A 529 -20.31 -9.80 -5.65
CA VAL A 529 -18.95 -10.28 -5.84
C VAL A 529 -18.34 -9.60 -7.06
N GLY A 530 -17.36 -8.72 -6.85
CA GLY A 530 -16.60 -8.10 -7.94
C GLY A 530 -15.34 -8.89 -8.23
N LEU A 531 -14.89 -8.88 -9.49
CA LEU A 531 -13.56 -9.37 -9.87
C LEU A 531 -13.04 -8.63 -11.10
N ASP A 532 -11.71 -8.55 -11.18
CA ASP A 532 -10.98 -8.17 -12.38
C ASP A 532 -10.30 -9.41 -12.93
N TYR A 533 -10.42 -9.63 -14.22
CA TYR A 533 -9.84 -10.78 -14.87
C TYR A 533 -9.22 -10.37 -16.20
N TYR A 534 -7.93 -10.59 -16.34
CA TYR A 534 -7.20 -10.27 -17.56
C TYR A 534 -6.47 -11.49 -18.14
N TRP A 535 -5.72 -12.20 -17.29
CA TRP A 535 -4.72 -13.17 -17.68
C TRP A 535 -4.95 -14.52 -17.02
N GLY A 536 -4.53 -15.58 -17.70
CA GLY A 536 -4.63 -16.92 -17.19
C GLY A 536 -3.82 -17.94 -17.98
N ILE A 537 -3.63 -19.09 -17.38
CA ILE A 537 -3.01 -20.27 -17.99
C ILE A 537 -3.88 -21.50 -17.76
N ASP A 538 -3.88 -22.44 -18.70
CA ASP A 538 -4.57 -23.70 -18.56
C ASP A 538 -3.72 -24.78 -17.87
N ASN A 539 -4.24 -26.02 -17.75
CA ASN A 539 -3.56 -27.13 -17.10
C ASN A 539 -2.28 -27.61 -17.82
N PHE A 540 -2.12 -27.28 -19.07
CA PHE A 540 -1.00 -27.70 -19.91
C PHE A 540 0.08 -26.62 -20.04
N GLU A 541 -0.17 -25.41 -19.55
CA GLU A 541 0.68 -24.24 -19.73
C GLU A 541 1.44 -23.83 -18.46
N LEU A 542 1.64 -24.73 -17.49
CA LEU A 542 2.35 -24.42 -16.24
C LEU A 542 3.75 -23.83 -16.45
N HIS A 543 4.37 -24.08 -17.61
CA HIS A 543 5.65 -23.48 -17.98
C HIS A 543 5.54 -21.97 -18.20
N ARG A 544 4.33 -21.44 -18.44
CA ARG A 544 4.05 -20.00 -18.64
C ARG A 544 3.73 -19.24 -17.34
N VAL A 545 3.83 -19.87 -16.16
CA VAL A 545 3.55 -19.20 -14.86
C VAL A 545 4.39 -17.92 -14.71
N HIS A 546 5.62 -17.88 -15.18
CA HIS A 546 6.45 -16.67 -15.12
C HIS A 546 5.86 -15.53 -15.95
N GLN A 547 5.36 -15.80 -17.18
CA GLN A 547 4.68 -14.80 -18.01
C GLN A 547 3.41 -14.27 -17.35
N LEU A 548 2.64 -15.14 -16.67
CA LEU A 548 1.45 -14.73 -15.92
C LEU A 548 1.80 -13.80 -14.75
N ILE A 549 2.92 -14.04 -14.07
CA ILE A 549 3.43 -13.16 -13.03
C ILE A 549 3.90 -11.84 -13.62
N ASP A 550 4.67 -11.87 -14.71
CA ASP A 550 5.20 -10.70 -15.39
C ASP A 550 4.08 -9.81 -15.95
N ALA A 551 3.02 -10.42 -16.47
CA ALA A 551 1.82 -9.71 -16.92
C ALA A 551 1.11 -8.97 -15.79
N SER A 552 1.03 -9.58 -14.59
CA SER A 552 0.51 -8.93 -13.40
C SER A 552 1.38 -7.76 -12.93
N MET A 553 2.57 -7.61 -13.51
CA MET A 553 3.61 -6.64 -13.19
C MET A 553 3.90 -5.67 -14.36
N SER A 554 2.94 -5.48 -15.27
CA SER A 554 3.00 -4.51 -16.37
C SER A 554 3.72 -4.98 -17.65
N ARG A 555 3.89 -6.29 -17.86
CA ARG A 555 4.34 -6.86 -19.14
C ARG A 555 3.17 -7.50 -19.86
N PHE A 556 2.34 -6.66 -20.49
CA PHE A 556 1.07 -7.08 -21.08
C PHE A 556 1.20 -7.74 -22.45
N ASP A 557 2.29 -7.49 -23.17
CA ASP A 557 2.60 -8.03 -24.49
C ASP A 557 2.80 -9.56 -24.48
N ASP A 558 3.47 -10.08 -23.44
CA ASP A 558 3.72 -11.50 -23.23
C ASP A 558 2.65 -12.19 -22.35
N ALA A 559 1.58 -11.48 -22.00
CA ALA A 559 0.59 -11.95 -21.06
C ALA A 559 -0.16 -13.19 -21.59
N PRO A 560 -0.16 -14.33 -20.88
CA PRO A 560 -0.89 -15.51 -21.32
C PRO A 560 -2.40 -15.30 -21.22
N VAL A 561 -3.12 -15.53 -22.31
CA VAL A 561 -4.57 -15.35 -22.38
C VAL A 561 -5.29 -16.68 -22.31
N ASP A 562 -6.07 -16.90 -21.24
CA ASP A 562 -6.96 -18.04 -21.09
C ASP A 562 -8.39 -17.57 -20.73
N SER A 563 -9.24 -17.40 -21.74
CA SER A 563 -10.63 -17.01 -21.51
C SER A 563 -11.40 -18.04 -20.68
N SER A 564 -11.07 -19.34 -20.79
CA SER A 564 -11.71 -20.40 -20.00
C SER A 564 -11.45 -20.27 -18.49
N GLY A 565 -10.35 -19.61 -18.11
CA GLY A 565 -10.01 -19.26 -16.74
C GLY A 565 -11.05 -18.34 -16.10
N LEU A 566 -11.66 -17.44 -16.88
CA LEU A 566 -12.76 -16.61 -16.41
C LEU A 566 -13.96 -17.46 -15.98
N LEU A 567 -14.35 -18.44 -16.78
CA LEU A 567 -15.44 -19.36 -16.42
C LEU A 567 -15.12 -20.18 -15.17
N ARG A 568 -13.86 -20.62 -15.02
CA ARG A 568 -13.40 -21.33 -13.81
C ARG A 568 -13.49 -20.42 -12.57
N ALA A 569 -13.07 -19.16 -12.70
CA ALA A 569 -13.14 -18.16 -11.62
C ALA A 569 -14.60 -17.87 -11.23
N LEU A 570 -15.47 -17.59 -12.20
CA LEU A 570 -16.91 -17.36 -11.97
C LEU A 570 -17.59 -18.55 -11.29
N SER A 571 -17.31 -19.78 -11.76
CA SER A 571 -17.85 -21.02 -11.17
C SER A 571 -17.38 -21.22 -9.73
N ARG A 572 -16.14 -20.85 -9.40
CA ARG A 572 -15.60 -20.95 -8.05
C ARG A 572 -16.22 -19.90 -7.12
N LEU A 573 -16.33 -18.66 -7.57
CA LEU A 573 -16.92 -17.58 -6.80
C LEU A 573 -18.40 -17.84 -6.53
N HIS A 574 -19.15 -18.34 -7.51
CA HIS A 574 -20.54 -18.73 -7.32
C HIS A 574 -20.71 -19.84 -6.25
N ARG A 575 -19.80 -20.84 -6.19
CA ARG A 575 -19.83 -21.86 -5.12
C ARG A 575 -19.57 -21.26 -3.72
N TRP A 576 -18.81 -20.17 -3.63
CA TRP A 576 -18.57 -19.49 -2.35
C TRP A 576 -19.70 -18.54 -1.95
N PHE A 577 -20.36 -17.96 -2.96
CA PHE A 577 -21.41 -16.95 -2.79
C PHE A 577 -22.62 -17.28 -3.69
N PRO A 578 -23.36 -18.36 -3.40
CA PRO A 578 -24.44 -18.83 -4.27
C PRO A 578 -25.59 -17.83 -4.41
N ASP A 579 -25.79 -16.96 -3.41
CA ASP A 579 -26.88 -15.99 -3.33
C ASP A 579 -26.46 -14.58 -3.77
N LYS A 580 -25.23 -14.40 -4.29
CA LYS A 580 -24.72 -13.10 -4.69
C LYS A 580 -24.59 -13.02 -6.20
N GLU A 581 -24.98 -11.87 -6.75
CA GLU A 581 -24.63 -11.53 -8.13
C GLU A 581 -23.11 -11.32 -8.27
N ILE A 582 -22.58 -11.61 -9.46
CA ILE A 582 -21.18 -11.42 -9.79
C ILE A 582 -21.06 -10.34 -10.85
N LEU A 583 -20.16 -9.39 -10.65
CA LEU A 583 -19.81 -8.37 -11.63
C LEU A 583 -18.34 -8.52 -12.03
N ILE A 584 -18.09 -8.64 -13.31
CA ILE A 584 -16.76 -8.46 -13.88
C ILE A 584 -16.54 -6.97 -14.00
N ILE A 585 -15.68 -6.43 -13.13
CA ILE A 585 -15.48 -4.99 -12.95
C ILE A 585 -14.44 -4.46 -13.92
N GLU A 586 -13.48 -5.31 -14.27
CA GLU A 586 -12.49 -5.02 -15.31
C GLU A 586 -12.19 -6.29 -16.12
N ASN A 587 -12.23 -6.15 -17.44
CA ASN A 587 -11.72 -7.11 -18.40
C ASN A 587 -11.35 -6.37 -19.68
N GLY A 588 -10.15 -6.59 -20.19
CA GLY A 588 -9.64 -5.94 -21.39
C GLY A 588 -8.23 -6.42 -21.71
N CYS A 589 -7.71 -5.99 -22.83
CA CYS A 589 -6.30 -6.19 -23.17
C CYS A 589 -5.81 -5.05 -24.06
N ILE A 590 -4.50 -4.99 -24.24
CA ILE A 590 -3.84 -4.16 -25.24
C ILE A 590 -4.17 -4.66 -26.65
N GLU A 591 -3.73 -3.93 -27.69
CA GLU A 591 -4.07 -4.24 -29.08
C GLU A 591 -3.67 -5.66 -29.51
N GLN A 592 -2.54 -6.17 -29.00
CA GLN A 592 -2.12 -7.55 -29.19
C GLN A 592 -1.58 -8.13 -27.90
N ALA A 593 -2.22 -9.19 -27.40
CA ALA A 593 -1.77 -9.96 -26.25
C ALA A 593 -1.84 -11.45 -26.59
N ASP A 594 -0.76 -12.20 -26.37
CA ASP A 594 -0.69 -13.65 -26.66
C ASP A 594 -1.06 -14.01 -28.12
N ASN A 595 -0.65 -13.17 -29.06
CA ASN A 595 -1.00 -13.25 -30.51
C ASN A 595 -2.51 -13.12 -30.83
N LEU A 596 -3.32 -12.63 -29.90
CA LEU A 596 -4.72 -12.30 -30.11
C LEU A 596 -4.91 -10.80 -30.29
N THR A 597 -5.80 -10.42 -31.22
CA THR A 597 -6.28 -9.06 -31.29
C THR A 597 -7.20 -8.75 -30.08
N ARG A 598 -7.38 -7.48 -29.77
CA ARG A 598 -8.31 -7.06 -28.69
C ARG A 598 -9.74 -7.53 -28.99
N GLU A 599 -10.16 -7.56 -30.26
CA GLU A 599 -11.47 -8.07 -30.67
C GLU A 599 -11.62 -9.56 -30.37
N GLU A 600 -10.62 -10.36 -30.69
CA GLU A 600 -10.62 -11.81 -30.42
C GLU A 600 -10.65 -12.08 -28.92
N TYR A 601 -9.86 -11.31 -28.15
CA TYR A 601 -9.85 -11.36 -26.70
C TYR A 601 -11.25 -11.07 -26.11
N LEU A 602 -11.86 -9.94 -26.47
CA LEU A 602 -13.19 -9.53 -25.99
C LEU A 602 -14.25 -10.58 -26.32
N ARG A 603 -14.30 -11.06 -27.59
CA ARG A 603 -15.24 -12.11 -28.00
C ARG A 603 -15.07 -13.39 -27.20
N ALA A 604 -13.84 -13.83 -26.96
CA ALA A 604 -13.55 -15.04 -26.21
C ALA A 604 -14.06 -14.94 -24.76
N HIS A 605 -13.77 -13.82 -24.08
CA HIS A 605 -14.16 -13.62 -22.69
C HIS A 605 -15.68 -13.42 -22.54
N ILE A 606 -16.32 -12.63 -23.40
CA ILE A 606 -17.79 -12.45 -23.37
C ILE A 606 -18.51 -13.78 -23.63
N ARG A 607 -17.98 -14.65 -24.50
CA ARG A 607 -18.51 -15.99 -24.70
C ARG A 607 -18.49 -16.82 -23.41
N GLU A 608 -17.43 -16.72 -22.61
CA GLU A 608 -17.37 -17.42 -21.32
C GLU A 608 -18.35 -16.85 -20.31
N VAL A 609 -18.63 -15.54 -20.36
CA VAL A 609 -19.72 -14.93 -19.55
C VAL A 609 -21.08 -15.48 -19.96
N THR A 610 -21.37 -15.57 -21.26
CA THR A 610 -22.62 -16.14 -21.77
C THR A 610 -22.75 -17.62 -21.35
N ARG A 611 -21.66 -18.40 -21.43
CA ARG A 611 -21.61 -19.80 -20.94
C ARG A 611 -21.88 -19.90 -19.43
N ALA A 612 -21.26 -19.01 -18.63
CA ALA A 612 -21.50 -18.97 -17.19
C ALA A 612 -22.96 -18.70 -16.86
N ARG A 613 -23.57 -17.73 -17.53
CA ARG A 613 -25.00 -17.40 -17.38
C ARG A 613 -25.90 -18.56 -17.81
N ALA A 614 -25.60 -19.22 -18.91
CA ALA A 614 -26.31 -20.41 -19.36
C ALA A 614 -26.24 -21.57 -18.35
N ALA A 615 -25.13 -21.66 -17.58
CA ALA A 615 -24.96 -22.60 -16.48
C ALA A 615 -25.64 -22.15 -15.17
N GLY A 616 -26.38 -21.02 -15.16
CA GLY A 616 -27.11 -20.50 -14.01
C GLY A 616 -26.28 -19.66 -13.05
N ILE A 617 -25.05 -19.29 -13.41
CA ILE A 617 -24.21 -18.39 -12.61
C ILE A 617 -24.74 -16.93 -12.76
N PRO A 618 -25.06 -16.22 -11.67
CA PRO A 618 -25.70 -14.91 -11.73
C PRO A 618 -24.72 -13.78 -12.05
N VAL A 619 -24.10 -13.83 -13.23
CA VAL A 619 -23.27 -12.73 -13.74
C VAL A 619 -24.19 -11.59 -14.16
N ALA A 620 -24.12 -10.47 -13.45
CA ALA A 620 -24.99 -9.31 -13.62
C ALA A 620 -24.36 -8.20 -14.46
N GLY A 621 -23.02 -8.10 -14.52
CA GLY A 621 -22.32 -7.06 -15.27
C GLY A 621 -21.00 -7.51 -15.86
N TYR A 622 -20.69 -6.89 -17.01
CA TYR A 622 -19.37 -6.98 -17.67
C TYR A 622 -18.91 -5.58 -18.05
N ILE A 623 -17.79 -5.15 -17.49
CA ILE A 623 -17.28 -3.81 -17.64
C ILE A 623 -15.90 -3.91 -18.32
N CYS A 624 -15.80 -3.27 -19.51
CA CYS A 624 -14.56 -3.26 -20.28
C CYS A 624 -13.58 -2.22 -19.70
N TRP A 625 -12.36 -2.63 -19.49
CA TRP A 625 -11.23 -1.77 -19.23
C TRP A 625 -10.51 -1.48 -20.56
N SER A 626 -10.53 -0.26 -21.11
CA SER A 626 -11.09 0.98 -20.59
C SER A 626 -11.83 1.72 -21.71
N ILE A 627 -12.61 2.77 -21.38
CA ILE A 627 -13.34 3.55 -22.39
C ILE A 627 -12.36 4.27 -23.33
N THR A 628 -11.36 4.94 -22.79
CA THR A 628 -10.30 5.64 -23.53
C THR A 628 -8.94 5.05 -23.18
N SER A 629 -7.94 5.33 -24.00
CA SER A 629 -6.53 5.16 -23.60
C SER A 629 -6.29 5.79 -22.25
N ASN A 630 -5.34 5.26 -21.51
CA ASN A 630 -4.91 5.79 -20.21
C ASN A 630 -3.41 5.50 -19.99
N ARG A 631 -2.80 6.08 -18.97
CA ARG A 631 -1.45 5.70 -18.55
C ARG A 631 -1.51 4.54 -17.58
N GLU A 632 -0.99 3.41 -18.00
CA GLU A 632 -0.87 2.24 -17.14
C GLU A 632 0.32 2.39 -16.17
N TRP A 633 0.02 2.78 -14.97
CA TRP A 633 0.83 2.73 -13.74
C TRP A 633 2.34 2.98 -13.91
N GLY A 634 2.70 4.13 -14.51
CA GLY A 634 4.10 4.54 -14.68
C GLY A 634 4.79 3.89 -15.89
N LEU A 635 4.04 3.25 -16.77
CA LEU A 635 4.53 2.80 -18.06
C LEU A 635 4.53 3.94 -19.08
N ASP A 636 5.44 3.87 -20.03
CA ASP A 636 5.38 4.70 -21.23
C ASP A 636 4.10 4.41 -22.01
N PHE A 637 3.47 5.44 -22.53
CA PHE A 637 2.29 5.28 -23.37
C PHE A 637 2.67 4.68 -24.73
N GLY A 638 1.87 3.70 -25.18
CA GLY A 638 2.09 3.06 -26.46
C GLY A 638 1.24 1.81 -26.65
N PRO A 639 1.38 1.10 -27.78
CA PRO A 639 0.56 -0.08 -28.09
C PRO A 639 0.63 -1.19 -27.04
N ALA A 640 1.77 -1.31 -26.33
CA ALA A 640 1.97 -2.31 -25.27
C ALA A 640 1.30 -1.96 -23.94
N SER A 641 0.71 -0.77 -23.82
CA SER A 641 0.03 -0.28 -22.59
C SER A 641 -1.34 0.36 -22.86
N ASP A 642 -1.82 0.40 -24.11
CA ASP A 642 -3.09 1.01 -24.48
C ASP A 642 -4.24 -0.01 -24.45
N PHE A 643 -5.14 0.13 -23.47
CA PHE A 643 -6.36 -0.69 -23.30
C PHE A 643 -7.61 -0.02 -23.86
N GLY A 644 -7.53 1.21 -24.38
CA GLY A 644 -8.68 2.03 -24.74
C GLY A 644 -9.53 1.48 -25.87
N LEU A 645 -10.87 1.45 -25.68
CA LEU A 645 -11.80 1.27 -26.80
C LEU A 645 -11.75 2.46 -27.76
N TYR A 646 -11.53 3.65 -27.22
CA TYR A 646 -11.22 4.84 -27.99
C TYR A 646 -9.76 5.20 -27.75
N HIS A 647 -8.97 5.19 -28.82
CA HIS A 647 -7.57 5.61 -28.76
C HIS A 647 -7.47 7.13 -28.52
N VAL A 648 -6.61 7.50 -27.59
CA VAL A 648 -6.22 8.90 -27.32
C VAL A 648 -4.72 8.95 -27.29
N ASP A 649 -4.12 9.72 -28.18
CA ASP A 649 -2.68 9.95 -28.14
C ASP A 649 -2.35 10.91 -27.00
N LEU A 650 -1.76 10.37 -25.92
CA LEU A 650 -1.51 11.11 -24.70
C LEU A 650 -0.25 11.98 -24.76
N ASP A 651 0.65 11.69 -25.68
CA ASP A 651 1.95 12.35 -25.76
C ASP A 651 2.02 13.40 -26.89
N ASP A 652 1.43 13.11 -28.05
CA ASP A 652 1.61 13.92 -29.26
C ASP A 652 0.35 14.69 -29.68
N ASP A 653 -0.87 14.31 -29.23
CA ASP A 653 -2.10 15.05 -29.55
C ASP A 653 -2.51 16.01 -28.43
N PRO A 654 -2.24 17.35 -28.57
CA PRO A 654 -2.64 18.32 -27.56
C PRO A 654 -4.16 18.45 -27.39
N GLU A 655 -4.94 18.04 -28.40
CA GLU A 655 -6.41 18.06 -28.38
C GLU A 655 -7.00 16.81 -27.73
N LEU A 656 -6.19 15.77 -27.48
CA LEU A 656 -6.60 14.49 -26.87
C LEU A 656 -7.85 13.92 -27.55
N LYS A 657 -7.84 13.78 -28.87
CA LYS A 657 -8.97 13.27 -29.66
C LYS A 657 -9.26 11.81 -29.31
N ARG A 658 -10.55 11.49 -29.16
CA ARG A 658 -11.02 10.14 -28.97
C ARG A 658 -11.31 9.51 -30.33
N VAL A 659 -10.44 8.60 -30.77
CA VAL A 659 -10.57 7.92 -32.05
C VAL A 659 -11.08 6.48 -31.82
N PRO A 660 -12.25 6.09 -32.37
CA PRO A 660 -12.76 4.74 -32.15
C PRO A 660 -11.82 3.70 -32.76
N THR A 661 -11.55 2.63 -31.99
CA THR A 661 -10.83 1.46 -32.47
C THR A 661 -11.79 0.43 -33.06
N ALA A 662 -11.27 -0.58 -33.75
CA ALA A 662 -12.08 -1.70 -34.22
C ALA A 662 -12.78 -2.43 -33.06
N SER A 663 -12.14 -2.44 -31.90
CA SER A 663 -12.69 -3.02 -30.67
C SER A 663 -13.90 -2.26 -30.12
N ALA A 664 -13.97 -0.94 -30.30
CA ALA A 664 -15.14 -0.14 -29.93
C ALA A 664 -16.37 -0.55 -30.79
N GLU A 665 -16.16 -0.68 -32.09
CA GLU A 665 -17.22 -1.11 -33.00
C GLU A 665 -17.70 -2.54 -32.71
N LEU A 666 -16.77 -3.44 -32.42
CA LEU A 666 -17.09 -4.78 -31.97
C LEU A 666 -17.89 -4.78 -30.67
N TYR A 667 -17.45 -4.02 -29.67
CA TYR A 667 -18.10 -3.98 -28.35
C TYR A 667 -19.52 -3.46 -28.48
N LYS A 668 -19.74 -2.42 -29.29
CA LYS A 668 -21.06 -1.90 -29.63
C LYS A 668 -21.96 -2.98 -30.24
N LYS A 669 -21.44 -3.73 -31.23
CA LYS A 669 -22.16 -4.82 -31.88
C LYS A 669 -22.55 -5.92 -30.88
N VAL A 670 -21.63 -6.34 -30.04
CA VAL A 670 -21.91 -7.35 -29.01
C VAL A 670 -22.98 -6.89 -28.02
N ILE A 671 -22.96 -5.65 -27.61
CA ILE A 671 -23.99 -5.07 -26.73
C ILE A 671 -25.36 -5.12 -27.41
N GLN A 672 -25.42 -4.82 -28.70
CA GLN A 672 -26.69 -4.88 -29.47
C GLN A 672 -27.19 -6.32 -29.62
N GLU A 673 -26.32 -7.28 -29.94
CA GLU A 673 -26.65 -8.71 -30.08
C GLU A 673 -27.21 -9.28 -28.76
N GLU A 674 -26.55 -9.01 -27.63
CA GLU A 674 -26.99 -9.46 -26.30
C GLU A 674 -28.25 -8.72 -25.77
N SER A 675 -28.50 -7.50 -26.26
CA SER A 675 -29.67 -6.73 -25.89
C SER A 675 -30.91 -7.09 -26.72
N GLY A 676 -30.71 -7.52 -27.97
CA GLY A 676 -31.80 -7.82 -28.94
C GLY A 676 -32.30 -9.27 -28.90
N GLY A 677 -31.63 -10.17 -28.22
CA GLY A 677 -31.98 -11.60 -28.15
C GLY A 677 -33.20 -11.97 -27.28
N SER A 678 -34.06 -11.01 -26.92
CA SER A 678 -35.25 -11.24 -26.07
C SER A 678 -36.58 -10.80 -26.70
N GLU A 679 -36.66 -10.60 -28.02
CA GLU A 679 -37.93 -10.28 -28.73
C GLU A 679 -38.37 -11.41 -29.68
N GLU A 680 -37.97 -12.70 -29.47
CA GLU A 680 -38.62 -13.84 -30.11
C GLU A 680 -39.19 -14.82 -29.08
#